data_e34eb3154d4097a9c2b66dc465c38d8d
#
_entry.id   e34eb3154d4097a9c2b66dc465c38d8d
#
_cell.length_a   1.000
_cell.length_b   1.000
_cell.length_c   1.000
_cell.angle_alpha   90.00
_cell.angle_beta   90.00
_cell.angle_gamma   90.00
#
_symmetry.space_group_name_H-M   'P 1'
#
loop_
_entity.id
_entity.type
_entity.pdbx_description
1 polymer ?
#
loop_
_entity_poly.entity_id
_entity_poly.type
_entity_poly.pdbx_seq_one_letter_code
_entity_poly.pdbx_strand_id
1 'polypeptide(L)'
;MSDDINNGNDKDFRDDEELQQQDEELVSNEHSDYTPADRFDASAVHHLSGMYKNWFLDYASYVILERAVPHIEDGLKPVQRRILHTRKRMDDGRYNKVANVVGETMKFHPHGDASIGDALVQLGQKDLLIDTQGNWGNLLTGDRAAAPRYIEARLSKFALETVFNPKTTEWQLSYDGRNKEPVTLPMKFPLLLAQGAEGIAVGLSSKVLPHNFNELCEAAVHYLRGEEFHLYPDFPTGGAIDVAKYNDGQRGGVVRVRAKIEKLDSRTLVIREVPFSKTAASLQESITKAIEKGKIKARKVIDMTAREVEIQVQLAPGVSSDKTIDALYAFTDCEINISPNCCVIEDDKPQFLTVGDVLRHSTDHTMGLLRKELLIRQNELEEQLFFASLERIFIEERMYKEKQFEQAADQKAVLKFLDGQFAPYKEKFIRPVTDDDYLRLLEIKMQRILKFNKDKADKLMAAIKAEIKGIKHDLNHMTDVTIAWYEHLRQTYGEAHPRLTEIRSFDTIDTAKVAEANEKLYINRQDGFIGTGLKKDEFVCNCSDLDDVIIFYRDGKYKVIRVADKIFVGKNIIWLQVFKKNDSRTIYNAVYRDGKSGPYYIKRFNVTSITRDREYDLTKGTAGSRVMYFTANPNGEAEVIKVTLDVDTNKKKQNIFLEKDFSEIAIKGRAAQGNLLTRKSVHRVVLKSHGRSTLGGRKVWYDADVRRLNYEEHGRLLGEFNDGDNILVVLDNGDFYTTNFDLNNHFEGNIRTIEKWNPDKVWTAVIFDADNQNYPYLKRFQMEATKRPQNYVGENEANRLALLTDTVYPRLQITFGGADATRAPLEIDAESFVGVKGFKAKGKRLTTWQVESIEELEPLRQPEPEPSEDEGEDNEVAEEENLDPDAGKSRQQVIDEITGQLSLFPNEDMQK
;
A
#
# COMPACT_ATOMS: atom_id res chain seq x y z
N MET A 1 -39.80 -27.10 35.61
CA MET A 1 -40.40 -25.99 34.92
C MET A 1 -39.22 -25.09 34.56
N SER A 2 -38.27 -25.35 33.75
CA SER A 2 -37.91 -26.10 32.50
C SER A 2 -38.73 -25.73 31.32
N ASP A 3 -37.96 -25.33 30.36
CA ASP A 3 -38.21 -25.29 28.89
C ASP A 3 -38.97 -24.09 28.35
N ASP A 4 -38.31 -23.55 27.37
CA ASP A 4 -38.69 -22.64 26.31
C ASP A 4 -38.06 -21.25 26.33
N ILE A 5 -36.77 -21.16 25.91
CA ILE A 5 -36.20 -20.07 25.13
C ILE A 5 -35.04 -20.64 24.33
N ASN A 6 -35.34 -21.15 23.16
CA ASN A 6 -34.32 -21.23 22.07
C ASN A 6 -35.05 -21.58 20.78
N ASN A 7 -35.46 -20.58 20.04
CA ASN A 7 -35.72 -20.63 18.59
C ASN A 7 -36.13 -19.23 18.10
N GLY A 8 -35.18 -18.55 17.50
CA GLY A 8 -35.51 -17.27 16.90
C GLY A 8 -34.28 -16.56 16.36
N ASN A 9 -33.49 -17.20 15.49
CA ASN A 9 -32.45 -16.46 14.71
C ASN A 9 -31.90 -17.24 13.49
N ASP A 10 -32.67 -18.19 12.95
CA ASP A 10 -32.23 -18.95 11.74
C ASP A 10 -33.16 -18.74 10.53
N LYS A 11 -33.98 -17.70 10.52
CA LYS A 11 -34.90 -17.45 9.39
C LYS A 11 -34.47 -16.34 8.42
N ASP A 12 -33.58 -15.42 8.82
CA ASP A 12 -33.26 -14.28 7.97
C ASP A 12 -32.16 -14.56 6.91
N PHE A 13 -31.50 -15.73 6.98
CA PHE A 13 -30.51 -16.11 5.94
C PHE A 13 -31.07 -17.06 4.87
N ARG A 14 -32.30 -17.55 5.02
CA ARG A 14 -32.92 -18.41 3.98
C ARG A 14 -33.73 -17.63 2.97
N ASP A 15 -34.21 -16.46 3.29
CA ASP A 15 -35.04 -15.64 2.42
C ASP A 15 -34.28 -15.05 1.22
N ASP A 16 -32.97 -14.82 1.34
CA ASP A 16 -32.15 -14.32 0.22
C ASP A 16 -31.77 -15.44 -0.79
N GLU A 17 -31.62 -16.67 -0.32
CA GLU A 17 -31.40 -17.82 -1.21
C GLU A 17 -32.72 -18.31 -1.88
N GLU A 18 -33.85 -18.19 -1.18
CA GLU A 18 -35.17 -18.49 -1.75
C GLU A 18 -35.60 -17.44 -2.78
N LEU A 19 -35.23 -16.16 -2.59
CA LEU A 19 -35.47 -15.11 -3.59
C LEU A 19 -34.61 -15.30 -4.84
N GLN A 20 -33.36 -15.72 -4.69
CA GLN A 20 -32.52 -16.06 -5.85
C GLN A 20 -32.98 -17.32 -6.55
N GLN A 21 -33.46 -18.34 -5.83
CA GLN A 21 -34.03 -19.54 -6.42
C GLN A 21 -35.40 -19.28 -7.08
N GLN A 22 -36.22 -18.36 -6.55
CA GLN A 22 -37.46 -17.96 -7.20
C GLN A 22 -37.23 -17.15 -8.48
N ASP A 23 -36.18 -16.33 -8.54
CA ASP A 23 -35.78 -15.64 -9.77
C ASP A 23 -35.17 -16.60 -10.80
N GLU A 24 -34.43 -17.63 -10.37
CA GLU A 24 -33.95 -18.70 -11.26
C GLU A 24 -35.06 -19.66 -11.68
N GLU A 25 -36.05 -19.99 -10.83
CA GLU A 25 -37.22 -20.76 -11.23
C GLU A 25 -38.17 -19.98 -12.12
N LEU A 26 -38.29 -18.67 -11.99
CA LEU A 26 -39.08 -17.83 -12.92
C LEU A 26 -38.43 -17.77 -14.31
N VAL A 27 -37.09 -17.84 -14.38
CA VAL A 27 -36.38 -17.94 -15.65
C VAL A 27 -36.38 -19.35 -16.23
N SER A 28 -36.51 -20.40 -15.40
CA SER A 28 -36.52 -21.80 -15.85
C SER A 28 -37.92 -22.35 -16.18
N ASN A 29 -38.96 -21.72 -15.69
CA ASN A 29 -40.36 -22.15 -15.97
C ASN A 29 -41.00 -21.48 -17.21
N GLU A 30 -40.29 -20.68 -17.98
CA GLU A 30 -40.70 -20.26 -19.33
C GLU A 30 -40.35 -21.29 -20.42
N HIS A 31 -40.22 -22.57 -20.07
CA HIS A 31 -40.50 -23.63 -21.01
C HIS A 31 -42.00 -23.97 -20.96
N SER A 32 -42.80 -22.95 -21.20
CA SER A 32 -44.19 -23.18 -21.58
C SER A 32 -44.23 -23.92 -22.90
N ASP A 33 -45.13 -24.92 -23.01
CA ASP A 33 -45.52 -25.60 -24.21
C ASP A 33 -45.78 -24.65 -25.39
N TYR A 34 -44.71 -24.20 -26.04
CA TYR A 34 -44.80 -23.43 -27.26
C TYR A 34 -45.08 -24.42 -28.40
N THR A 35 -46.35 -24.71 -28.65
CA THR A 35 -46.78 -25.19 -29.92
C THR A 35 -46.75 -24.05 -30.92
N PRO A 36 -45.98 -24.14 -32.02
CA PRO A 36 -45.99 -23.10 -33.04
C PRO A 36 -47.40 -22.96 -33.57
N ALA A 37 -48.03 -21.82 -33.25
CA ALA A 37 -49.30 -21.49 -33.89
C ALA A 37 -49.02 -21.20 -35.36
N ASP A 38 -49.78 -21.79 -36.25
CA ASP A 38 -49.70 -21.69 -37.73
C ASP A 38 -49.96 -20.25 -38.28
N ARG A 39 -49.85 -19.23 -37.45
CA ARG A 39 -49.89 -17.81 -37.85
C ARG A 39 -48.83 -17.02 -37.05
N PHE A 40 -47.64 -16.95 -37.63
CA PHE A 40 -46.64 -15.96 -37.21
C PHE A 40 -47.16 -14.56 -37.48
N ASP A 41 -47.60 -13.85 -36.44
CA ASP A 41 -47.74 -12.41 -36.54
C ASP A 41 -46.34 -11.80 -36.57
N ALA A 42 -45.90 -11.43 -37.75
CA ALA A 42 -44.57 -10.86 -37.96
C ALA A 42 -44.34 -9.57 -37.13
N SER A 43 -45.44 -8.94 -36.63
CA SER A 43 -45.37 -7.76 -35.75
C SER A 43 -44.93 -8.10 -34.31
N ALA A 44 -45.07 -9.37 -33.90
CA ALA A 44 -44.66 -9.85 -32.57
C ALA A 44 -43.23 -10.42 -32.52
N VAL A 45 -42.55 -10.54 -33.64
CA VAL A 45 -41.17 -11.08 -33.68
C VAL A 45 -40.15 -9.96 -33.42
N HIS A 46 -39.61 -9.96 -32.23
CA HIS A 46 -38.49 -9.10 -31.89
C HIS A 46 -37.18 -9.79 -32.26
N HIS A 47 -36.43 -9.20 -33.20
CA HIS A 47 -35.10 -9.69 -33.53
C HIS A 47 -34.12 -9.46 -32.36
N LEU A 48 -33.38 -10.49 -31.96
CA LEU A 48 -32.37 -10.42 -30.90
C LEU A 48 -31.37 -9.27 -31.14
N SER A 49 -30.99 -9.04 -32.40
CA SER A 49 -30.15 -7.88 -32.76
C SER A 49 -30.78 -6.51 -32.43
N GLY A 50 -32.11 -6.38 -32.56
CA GLY A 50 -32.82 -5.17 -32.17
C GLY A 50 -32.88 -4.97 -30.65
N MET A 51 -33.05 -6.07 -29.91
CA MET A 51 -32.99 -6.05 -28.44
C MET A 51 -31.59 -5.60 -27.97
N TYR A 52 -30.53 -6.20 -28.52
CA TYR A 52 -29.15 -5.79 -28.17
C TYR A 52 -28.85 -4.36 -28.60
N LYS A 53 -29.26 -3.98 -29.80
CA LYS A 53 -28.92 -2.64 -30.34
C LYS A 53 -29.67 -1.51 -29.65
N ASN A 54 -30.91 -1.72 -29.24
CA ASN A 54 -31.72 -0.65 -28.64
C ASN A 54 -31.81 -0.81 -27.11
N TRP A 55 -32.41 -1.87 -26.61
CA TRP A 55 -32.71 -2.01 -25.19
C TRP A 55 -31.47 -2.15 -24.30
N PHE A 56 -30.49 -2.99 -24.73
CA PHE A 56 -29.26 -3.17 -23.97
C PHE A 56 -28.40 -1.91 -23.97
N LEU A 57 -28.30 -1.23 -25.12
CA LEU A 57 -27.55 0.03 -25.19
C LEU A 57 -28.22 1.12 -24.35
N ASP A 58 -29.57 1.24 -24.41
CA ASP A 58 -30.32 2.19 -23.61
C ASP A 58 -30.15 1.93 -22.11
N TYR A 59 -30.23 0.66 -21.69
CA TYR A 59 -29.97 0.27 -20.32
C TYR A 59 -28.50 0.52 -19.91
N ALA A 60 -27.54 0.15 -20.73
CA ALA A 60 -26.12 0.38 -20.46
C ALA A 60 -25.81 1.87 -20.33
N SER A 61 -26.35 2.69 -21.25
CA SER A 61 -26.21 4.15 -21.20
C SER A 61 -26.80 4.72 -19.90
N TYR A 62 -28.01 4.28 -19.56
CA TYR A 62 -28.67 4.68 -18.31
C TYR A 62 -27.85 4.33 -17.06
N VAL A 63 -27.31 3.09 -16.98
CA VAL A 63 -26.47 2.69 -15.84
C VAL A 63 -25.17 3.49 -15.77
N ILE A 64 -24.57 3.83 -16.90
CA ILE A 64 -23.35 4.64 -16.95
C ILE A 64 -23.63 6.07 -16.50
N LEU A 65 -24.57 6.75 -17.14
CA LEU A 65 -24.80 8.18 -16.97
C LEU A 65 -25.61 8.52 -15.71
N GLU A 66 -26.63 7.69 -15.38
CA GLU A 66 -27.60 8.01 -14.35
C GLU A 66 -27.46 7.22 -13.03
N ARG A 67 -26.42 6.35 -12.91
CA ARG A 67 -26.29 5.53 -11.70
C ARG A 67 -24.87 5.38 -11.18
N ALA A 68 -23.95 4.87 -12.00
CA ALA A 68 -22.71 4.29 -11.50
C ALA A 68 -21.51 5.26 -11.50
N VAL A 69 -21.43 6.13 -12.50
CA VAL A 69 -20.27 7.01 -12.73
C VAL A 69 -20.56 8.42 -12.20
N PRO A 70 -19.64 9.04 -11.44
CA PRO A 70 -19.79 10.40 -10.95
C PRO A 70 -19.60 11.42 -12.08
N HIS A 71 -20.28 12.57 -11.98
CA HIS A 71 -20.10 13.70 -12.89
C HIS A 71 -18.84 14.48 -12.52
N ILE A 72 -18.11 15.01 -13.50
CA ILE A 72 -16.83 15.69 -13.26
C ILE A 72 -17.01 17.02 -12.52
N GLU A 73 -18.08 17.77 -12.79
CA GLU A 73 -18.29 19.09 -12.21
C GLU A 73 -18.53 19.08 -10.71
N ASP A 74 -19.36 18.15 -10.20
CA ASP A 74 -19.70 18.10 -8.78
C ASP A 74 -19.16 16.87 -8.06
N GLY A 75 -18.57 15.91 -8.78
CA GLY A 75 -18.01 14.68 -8.21
C GLY A 75 -19.06 13.71 -7.66
N LEU A 76 -20.34 13.91 -7.99
CA LEU A 76 -21.45 13.18 -7.41
C LEU A 76 -22.12 12.24 -8.41
N LYS A 77 -22.62 11.12 -7.89
CA LYS A 77 -23.59 10.29 -8.59
C LYS A 77 -24.99 10.93 -8.49
N PRO A 78 -25.91 10.67 -9.44
CA PRO A 78 -27.26 11.25 -9.41
C PRO A 78 -27.99 11.08 -8.08
N VAL A 79 -27.93 9.89 -7.46
CA VAL A 79 -28.57 9.67 -6.15
C VAL A 79 -28.01 10.58 -5.06
N GLN A 80 -26.69 10.78 -5.02
CA GLN A 80 -26.02 11.63 -4.04
C GLN A 80 -26.40 13.10 -4.23
N ARG A 81 -26.43 13.56 -5.48
CA ARG A 81 -26.85 14.91 -5.87
C ARG A 81 -28.31 15.18 -5.42
N ARG A 82 -29.21 14.24 -5.66
CA ARG A 82 -30.62 14.32 -5.26
C ARG A 82 -30.79 14.33 -3.74
N ILE A 83 -29.99 13.55 -3.01
CA ILE A 83 -29.97 13.58 -1.54
C ILE A 83 -29.53 14.96 -1.02
N LEU A 84 -28.45 15.53 -1.55
CA LEU A 84 -27.96 16.84 -1.12
C LEU A 84 -28.96 17.96 -1.48
N HIS A 85 -29.57 17.90 -2.68
CA HIS A 85 -30.64 18.82 -3.08
C HIS A 85 -31.82 18.75 -2.10
N THR A 86 -32.27 17.54 -1.78
CA THR A 86 -33.36 17.33 -0.81
C THR A 86 -33.00 17.89 0.56
N ARG A 87 -31.77 17.59 1.03
CA ARG A 87 -31.30 18.11 2.32
C ARG A 87 -31.28 19.65 2.34
N LYS A 88 -30.88 20.31 1.25
CA LYS A 88 -30.90 21.76 1.13
C LYS A 88 -32.31 22.33 1.17
N ARG A 89 -33.26 21.66 0.53
CA ARG A 89 -34.68 22.06 0.58
C ARG A 89 -35.28 21.95 1.98
N MET A 90 -34.82 20.95 2.77
CA MET A 90 -35.28 20.71 4.15
C MET A 90 -34.44 21.45 5.19
N ASP A 91 -33.46 22.25 4.78
CA ASP A 91 -32.48 22.86 5.67
C ASP A 91 -33.07 23.96 6.52
N ASP A 92 -33.24 23.68 7.82
CA ASP A 92 -33.63 24.60 8.88
C ASP A 92 -32.52 24.74 9.95
N GLY A 93 -31.32 24.24 9.68
CA GLY A 93 -30.18 24.21 10.60
C GLY A 93 -30.23 23.08 11.63
N ARG A 94 -31.30 22.27 11.67
CA ARG A 94 -31.49 21.18 12.62
C ARG A 94 -31.19 19.82 12.00
N TYR A 95 -30.92 18.84 12.85
CA TYR A 95 -30.87 17.44 12.44
C TYR A 95 -32.25 16.92 12.03
N ASN A 96 -32.33 16.19 10.96
CA ASN A 96 -33.52 15.52 10.46
C ASN A 96 -33.30 14.00 10.41
N LYS A 97 -34.31 13.20 10.71
CA LYS A 97 -34.30 11.76 10.58
C LYS A 97 -33.95 11.37 9.15
N VAL A 98 -33.03 10.42 9.00
CA VAL A 98 -32.61 9.88 7.68
C VAL A 98 -33.85 9.36 6.94
N ALA A 99 -34.77 8.70 7.63
CA ALA A 99 -36.01 8.22 7.01
C ALA A 99 -36.83 9.36 6.34
N ASN A 100 -36.85 10.57 6.93
CA ASN A 100 -37.56 11.72 6.35
C ASN A 100 -36.83 12.24 5.10
N VAL A 101 -35.50 12.27 5.16
CA VAL A 101 -34.68 12.65 4.00
C VAL A 101 -34.85 11.67 2.84
N VAL A 102 -34.85 10.35 3.13
CA VAL A 102 -35.08 9.29 2.14
C VAL A 102 -36.46 9.49 1.49
N GLY A 103 -37.50 9.62 2.29
CA GLY A 103 -38.87 9.82 1.78
C GLY A 103 -39.02 11.06 0.91
N GLU A 104 -38.37 12.18 1.27
CA GLU A 104 -38.39 13.40 0.46
C GLU A 104 -37.54 13.26 -0.83
N THR A 105 -36.47 12.48 -0.78
CA THR A 105 -35.58 12.22 -1.95
C THR A 105 -36.30 11.40 -3.01
N MET A 106 -37.23 10.53 -2.64
CA MET A 106 -38.02 9.71 -3.59
C MET A 106 -38.83 10.57 -4.58
N LYS A 107 -39.05 11.84 -4.30
CA LYS A 107 -39.66 12.79 -5.26
C LYS A 107 -38.77 13.08 -6.47
N PHE A 108 -37.49 12.81 -6.36
CA PHE A 108 -36.47 13.05 -7.39
C PHE A 108 -35.82 11.78 -7.91
N HIS A 109 -35.77 10.72 -7.09
CA HIS A 109 -35.06 9.48 -7.41
C HIS A 109 -36.03 8.30 -7.60
N PRO A 110 -36.14 7.74 -8.82
CA PRO A 110 -37.15 6.72 -9.13
C PRO A 110 -36.70 5.29 -8.76
N HIS A 111 -36.06 5.13 -7.60
CA HIS A 111 -35.55 3.84 -7.11
C HIS A 111 -35.94 3.65 -5.64
N GLY A 112 -35.74 2.40 -5.14
CA GLY A 112 -36.15 2.03 -3.79
C GLY A 112 -35.46 2.85 -2.68
N ASP A 113 -36.19 3.02 -1.59
CA ASP A 113 -35.79 3.78 -0.40
C ASP A 113 -34.48 3.26 0.23
N ALA A 114 -34.24 1.95 0.20
CA ALA A 114 -33.02 1.33 0.71
C ALA A 114 -31.78 1.89 0.01
N SER A 115 -31.79 1.99 -1.33
CA SER A 115 -30.65 2.54 -2.09
C SER A 115 -30.35 4.00 -1.77
N ILE A 116 -31.39 4.80 -1.49
CA ILE A 116 -31.23 6.19 -1.05
C ILE A 116 -30.65 6.24 0.37
N GLY A 117 -31.15 5.37 1.25
CA GLY A 117 -30.67 5.26 2.63
C GLY A 117 -29.18 4.90 2.68
N ASP A 118 -28.77 3.89 1.93
CA ASP A 118 -27.38 3.43 1.84
C ASP A 118 -26.47 4.52 1.26
N ALA A 119 -26.90 5.22 0.22
CA ALA A 119 -26.15 6.33 -0.36
C ALA A 119 -25.97 7.49 0.63
N LEU A 120 -27.01 7.80 1.42
CA LEU A 120 -26.93 8.83 2.47
C LEU A 120 -25.98 8.39 3.60
N VAL A 121 -26.04 7.12 4.01
CA VAL A 121 -25.09 6.57 5.00
C VAL A 121 -23.65 6.68 4.50
N GLN A 122 -23.38 6.30 3.26
CA GLN A 122 -22.04 6.45 2.67
C GLN A 122 -21.57 7.90 2.63
N LEU A 123 -22.45 8.86 2.29
CA LEU A 123 -22.13 10.29 2.33
C LEU A 123 -21.79 10.75 3.75
N GLY A 124 -22.55 10.31 4.76
CA GLY A 124 -22.31 10.65 6.15
C GLY A 124 -21.01 10.03 6.71
N GLN A 125 -20.67 8.81 6.30
CA GLN A 125 -19.43 8.15 6.70
C GLN A 125 -18.17 8.79 6.10
N LYS A 126 -18.31 9.55 5.00
CA LYS A 126 -17.19 10.30 4.39
C LYS A 126 -16.94 11.67 5.03
N ASP A 127 -17.69 12.05 6.03
CA ASP A 127 -17.52 13.14 7.01
C ASP A 127 -17.34 14.57 6.45
N LEU A 128 -17.54 14.85 5.18
CA LEU A 128 -17.30 16.19 4.64
C LEU A 128 -18.57 17.00 4.43
N LEU A 129 -19.62 16.37 3.89
CA LEU A 129 -20.83 17.07 3.46
C LEU A 129 -21.98 17.01 4.47
N ILE A 130 -22.01 15.98 5.29
CA ILE A 130 -23.13 15.66 6.19
C ILE A 130 -22.63 15.54 7.62
N ASP A 131 -23.16 16.37 8.51
CA ASP A 131 -23.02 16.16 9.94
C ASP A 131 -23.97 15.02 10.37
N THR A 132 -23.46 14.07 11.11
CA THR A 132 -24.17 12.85 11.50
C THR A 132 -24.50 12.83 12.98
N GLN A 133 -25.66 12.27 13.35
CA GLN A 133 -26.05 12.02 14.74
C GLN A 133 -26.67 10.62 14.86
N GLY A 134 -26.22 9.87 15.88
CA GLY A 134 -26.58 8.46 16.08
C GLY A 134 -25.51 7.48 15.57
N ASN A 135 -25.89 6.21 15.44
CA ASN A 135 -24.98 5.18 14.98
C ASN A 135 -25.03 5.05 13.44
N TRP A 136 -24.02 5.61 12.77
CA TRP A 136 -23.88 5.56 11.31
C TRP A 136 -22.99 4.40 10.81
N GLY A 137 -22.77 3.39 11.67
CA GLY A 137 -21.85 2.31 11.38
C GLY A 137 -20.40 2.70 11.65
N ASN A 138 -19.51 1.78 11.36
CA ASN A 138 -18.08 2.00 11.55
C ASN A 138 -17.29 1.37 10.39
N LEU A 139 -16.56 2.18 9.65
CA LEU A 139 -15.74 1.72 8.51
C LEU A 139 -14.59 0.81 8.94
N LEU A 140 -14.10 0.95 10.17
CA LEU A 140 -12.98 0.16 10.69
C LEU A 140 -13.41 -1.23 11.14
N THR A 141 -14.55 -1.33 11.84
CA THR A 141 -15.07 -2.62 12.33
C THR A 141 -15.94 -3.33 11.30
N GLY A 142 -16.56 -2.58 10.38
CA GLY A 142 -17.53 -3.09 9.42
C GLY A 142 -18.96 -3.11 9.95
N ASP A 143 -19.21 -2.51 11.13
CA ASP A 143 -20.56 -2.42 11.69
C ASP A 143 -21.47 -1.61 10.79
N ARG A 144 -22.68 -2.10 10.60
CA ARG A 144 -23.70 -1.44 9.80
C ARG A 144 -24.31 -0.25 10.55
N ALA A 145 -24.75 0.74 9.80
CA ALA A 145 -25.53 1.85 10.36
C ALA A 145 -26.85 1.36 10.96
N ALA A 146 -27.33 2.06 11.99
CA ALA A 146 -28.66 1.83 12.52
C ALA A 146 -29.74 2.18 11.48
N ALA A 147 -30.94 1.63 11.64
CA ALA A 147 -32.04 1.88 10.70
C ALA A 147 -32.31 3.38 10.54
N PRO A 148 -32.74 3.83 9.34
CA PRO A 148 -32.94 5.26 9.00
C PRO A 148 -33.85 6.06 9.96
N ARG A 149 -34.74 5.38 10.70
CA ARG A 149 -35.61 6.02 11.70
C ARG A 149 -34.88 6.42 12.99
N TYR A 150 -33.67 5.93 13.24
CA TYR A 150 -32.92 6.21 14.47
C TYR A 150 -31.81 7.24 14.27
N ILE A 151 -31.21 7.31 13.08
CA ILE A 151 -30.11 8.20 12.77
C ILE A 151 -30.60 9.51 12.16
N GLU A 152 -29.80 10.55 12.35
CA GLU A 152 -30.14 11.89 11.91
C GLU A 152 -29.00 12.55 11.16
N ALA A 153 -29.35 13.40 10.20
CA ALA A 153 -28.41 14.10 9.33
C ALA A 153 -28.76 15.58 9.22
N ARG A 154 -27.74 16.42 9.07
CA ARG A 154 -27.84 17.79 8.57
C ARG A 154 -26.69 18.12 7.63
N LEU A 155 -26.81 19.16 6.84
CA LEU A 155 -25.71 19.66 6.03
C LEU A 155 -24.61 20.25 6.93
N SER A 156 -23.37 19.95 6.61
CA SER A 156 -22.22 20.56 7.28
C SER A 156 -22.07 22.02 6.88
N LYS A 157 -21.29 22.79 7.65
CA LYS A 157 -20.94 24.17 7.28
C LYS A 157 -20.17 24.21 5.97
N PHE A 158 -19.27 23.26 5.77
CA PHE A 158 -18.53 23.11 4.52
C PHE A 158 -19.47 22.91 3.33
N ALA A 159 -20.46 22.01 3.44
CA ALA A 159 -21.41 21.79 2.36
C ALA A 159 -22.25 23.05 2.04
N LEU A 160 -22.68 23.78 3.07
CA LEU A 160 -23.47 25.01 2.88
C LEU A 160 -22.68 26.10 2.14
N GLU A 161 -21.37 26.15 2.32
CA GLU A 161 -20.48 27.16 1.73
C GLU A 161 -20.02 26.79 0.32
N THR A 162 -19.74 25.48 0.09
CA THR A 162 -19.07 25.04 -1.14
C THR A 162 -20.00 24.46 -2.19
N VAL A 163 -21.19 23.96 -1.81
CA VAL A 163 -22.04 23.14 -2.69
C VAL A 163 -23.22 23.91 -3.28
N PHE A 164 -23.76 24.89 -2.57
CA PHE A 164 -25.06 25.43 -2.93
C PHE A 164 -25.03 26.91 -3.29
N ASN A 165 -25.46 27.24 -4.49
CA ASN A 165 -25.83 28.58 -4.90
C ASN A 165 -26.96 28.52 -5.94
N PRO A 166 -28.22 28.80 -5.58
CA PRO A 166 -29.36 28.71 -6.49
C PRO A 166 -29.26 29.59 -7.74
N LYS A 167 -28.45 30.66 -7.69
CA LYS A 167 -28.28 31.61 -8.81
C LYS A 167 -27.31 31.13 -9.87
N THR A 168 -26.40 30.23 -9.53
CA THR A 168 -25.43 29.64 -10.46
C THR A 168 -25.79 28.22 -10.85
N THR A 169 -26.77 27.59 -10.17
CA THR A 169 -27.25 26.23 -10.44
C THR A 169 -28.10 26.20 -11.71
N GLU A 170 -27.85 25.23 -12.57
CA GLU A 170 -28.68 24.87 -13.71
C GLU A 170 -29.76 23.87 -13.28
N TRP A 171 -31.00 24.12 -13.70
CA TRP A 171 -32.13 23.36 -13.24
C TRP A 171 -32.81 22.60 -14.36
N GLN A 172 -33.14 21.34 -14.07
CA GLN A 172 -33.96 20.50 -14.95
C GLN A 172 -35.23 20.02 -14.23
N LEU A 173 -36.17 19.40 -14.96
CA LEU A 173 -37.33 18.77 -14.37
C LEU A 173 -36.94 17.38 -13.81
N SER A 174 -37.56 17.04 -12.66
CA SER A 174 -37.48 15.68 -12.11
C SER A 174 -38.11 14.66 -13.05
N TYR A 175 -37.79 13.36 -12.84
CA TYR A 175 -38.28 12.26 -13.68
C TYR A 175 -39.82 12.25 -13.89
N ASP A 176 -40.60 12.81 -12.93
CA ASP A 176 -42.06 12.90 -12.98
C ASP A 176 -42.58 14.25 -13.52
N GLY A 177 -41.69 15.16 -13.86
CA GLY A 177 -41.98 16.50 -14.37
C GLY A 177 -42.58 17.48 -13.35
N ARG A 178 -42.74 17.06 -12.07
CA ARG A 178 -43.44 17.86 -11.05
C ARG A 178 -42.55 18.81 -10.27
N ASN A 179 -41.28 18.47 -10.17
CA ASN A 179 -40.28 19.22 -9.39
C ASN A 179 -39.13 19.67 -10.27
N LYS A 180 -38.30 20.60 -9.75
CA LYS A 180 -37.04 20.97 -10.35
C LYS A 180 -35.89 20.36 -9.53
N GLU A 181 -34.92 19.77 -10.20
CA GLU A 181 -33.68 19.26 -9.61
C GLU A 181 -32.48 19.89 -10.32
N PRO A 182 -31.31 19.99 -9.67
CA PRO A 182 -30.09 20.49 -10.30
C PRO A 182 -29.56 19.47 -11.33
N VAL A 183 -29.09 19.96 -12.48
CA VAL A 183 -28.33 19.16 -13.44
C VAL A 183 -27.02 18.71 -12.79
N THR A 184 -26.22 19.69 -12.32
CA THR A 184 -25.07 19.50 -11.43
C THR A 184 -25.17 20.52 -10.28
N LEU A 185 -24.51 20.24 -9.15
CA LEU A 185 -24.40 21.22 -8.07
C LEU A 185 -23.19 22.12 -8.33
N PRO A 186 -23.26 23.43 -8.04
CA PRO A 186 -22.15 24.36 -8.23
C PRO A 186 -21.07 24.15 -7.18
N MET A 187 -20.32 23.07 -7.31
CA MET A 187 -19.29 22.61 -6.39
C MET A 187 -18.01 23.43 -6.53
N LYS A 188 -17.62 24.13 -5.47
CA LYS A 188 -16.39 24.96 -5.44
C LYS A 188 -15.24 24.29 -4.68
N PHE A 189 -15.06 22.99 -4.90
CA PHE A 189 -14.03 22.17 -4.27
C PHE A 189 -13.88 20.84 -5.03
N PRO A 190 -12.69 20.22 -5.15
CA PRO A 190 -12.50 18.96 -5.85
C PRO A 190 -13.03 17.75 -5.04
N LEU A 191 -14.35 17.73 -4.83
CA LEU A 191 -15.04 16.76 -3.98
C LEU A 191 -14.83 15.32 -4.42
N LEU A 192 -14.80 15.06 -5.72
CA LEU A 192 -14.55 13.73 -6.27
C LEU A 192 -13.24 13.13 -5.76
N LEU A 193 -12.19 13.95 -5.74
CA LEU A 193 -10.88 13.51 -5.27
C LEU A 193 -10.82 13.41 -3.75
N ALA A 194 -11.50 14.31 -3.02
CA ALA A 194 -11.52 14.26 -1.55
C ALA A 194 -12.25 13.02 -1.02
N GLN A 195 -13.40 12.69 -1.59
CA GLN A 195 -14.22 11.57 -1.11
C GLN A 195 -13.96 10.24 -1.82
N GLY A 196 -13.35 10.29 -3.00
CA GLY A 196 -13.28 9.14 -3.88
C GLY A 196 -14.66 8.65 -4.36
N ALA A 197 -14.66 7.82 -5.37
CA ALA A 197 -15.87 7.20 -5.89
C ALA A 197 -15.58 5.80 -6.41
N GLU A 198 -16.49 4.87 -6.18
CA GLU A 198 -16.45 3.54 -6.76
C GLU A 198 -17.81 3.21 -7.37
N GLY A 199 -17.81 2.72 -8.61
CA GLY A 199 -19.03 2.34 -9.31
C GLY A 199 -18.76 1.33 -10.41
N ILE A 200 -19.65 0.37 -10.53
CA ILE A 200 -19.62 -0.67 -11.57
C ILE A 200 -20.79 -0.41 -12.50
N ALA A 201 -20.47 -0.19 -13.77
CA ALA A 201 -21.45 -0.01 -14.82
C ALA A 201 -21.36 -1.15 -15.85
N VAL A 202 -22.16 -1.08 -16.92
CA VAL A 202 -22.09 -2.05 -17.98
C VAL A 202 -20.90 -1.76 -18.89
N GLY A 203 -19.94 -2.67 -18.92
CA GLY A 203 -18.74 -2.55 -19.77
C GLY A 203 -17.65 -1.63 -19.24
N LEU A 204 -17.90 -0.87 -18.18
CA LEU A 204 -16.92 0.02 -17.54
C LEU A 204 -17.11 0.13 -16.04
N SER A 205 -16.07 0.59 -15.34
CA SER A 205 -16.12 0.87 -13.92
C SER A 205 -15.38 2.17 -13.62
N SER A 206 -15.76 2.83 -12.54
CA SER A 206 -15.03 3.96 -11.96
C SER A 206 -14.51 3.58 -10.60
N LYS A 207 -13.22 3.86 -10.32
CA LYS A 207 -12.60 3.70 -9.01
C LYS A 207 -11.62 4.84 -8.77
N VAL A 208 -12.12 5.94 -8.24
CA VAL A 208 -11.35 7.10 -7.84
C VAL A 208 -11.04 6.95 -6.35
N LEU A 209 -9.75 6.99 -6.00
CA LEU A 209 -9.31 6.87 -4.61
C LEU A 209 -9.44 8.22 -3.90
N PRO A 210 -9.70 8.25 -2.59
CA PRO A 210 -9.75 9.49 -1.82
C PRO A 210 -8.35 10.08 -1.62
N HIS A 211 -8.28 11.42 -1.53
CA HIS A 211 -7.06 12.20 -1.33
C HIS A 211 -7.22 13.17 -0.17
N ASN A 212 -6.11 13.62 0.40
CA ASN A 212 -6.12 14.50 1.54
C ASN A 212 -6.68 15.89 1.22
N PHE A 213 -7.52 16.40 2.08
CA PHE A 213 -8.19 17.71 1.94
C PHE A 213 -7.19 18.86 1.80
N ASN A 214 -6.17 18.91 2.65
CA ASN A 214 -5.19 19.98 2.64
C ASN A 214 -4.32 19.95 1.38
N GLU A 215 -3.88 18.74 0.99
CA GLU A 215 -3.08 18.53 -0.22
C GLU A 215 -3.85 18.91 -1.49
N LEU A 216 -5.17 18.66 -1.53
CA LEU A 216 -6.03 19.10 -2.64
C LEU A 216 -6.10 20.62 -2.74
N CYS A 217 -6.24 21.33 -1.61
CA CYS A 217 -6.22 22.78 -1.59
C CYS A 217 -4.87 23.34 -2.01
N GLU A 218 -3.78 22.76 -1.53
CA GLU A 218 -2.41 23.15 -1.90
C GLU A 218 -2.13 22.91 -3.38
N ALA A 219 -2.49 21.73 -3.90
CA ALA A 219 -2.31 21.39 -5.31
C ALA A 219 -3.12 22.31 -6.24
N ALA A 220 -4.34 22.72 -5.84
CA ALA A 220 -5.11 23.69 -6.57
C ALA A 220 -4.42 25.07 -6.61
N VAL A 221 -3.80 25.51 -5.49
CA VAL A 221 -3.02 26.75 -5.44
C VAL A 221 -1.76 26.65 -6.30
N HIS A 222 -1.03 25.53 -6.25
CA HIS A 222 0.14 25.30 -7.12
C HIS A 222 -0.24 25.35 -8.60
N TYR A 223 -1.33 24.67 -8.99
CA TYR A 223 -1.84 24.73 -10.35
C TYR A 223 -2.13 26.17 -10.80
N LEU A 224 -2.83 26.96 -9.96
CA LEU A 224 -3.16 28.35 -10.26
C LEU A 224 -1.94 29.27 -10.40
N ARG A 225 -0.83 28.92 -9.72
CA ARG A 225 0.47 29.60 -9.84
C ARG A 225 1.31 29.10 -11.01
N GLY A 226 0.87 28.05 -11.71
CA GLY A 226 1.62 27.42 -12.79
C GLY A 226 2.78 26.53 -12.29
N GLU A 227 2.70 26.05 -11.06
CA GLU A 227 3.67 25.16 -10.42
C GLU A 227 3.27 23.70 -10.61
N GLU A 228 4.23 22.79 -10.57
CA GLU A 228 3.95 21.35 -10.60
C GLU A 228 3.40 20.88 -9.26
N PHE A 229 2.52 19.88 -9.31
CA PHE A 229 1.96 19.24 -8.12
C PHE A 229 1.83 17.73 -8.32
N HIS A 230 1.85 16.99 -7.22
CA HIS A 230 1.61 15.56 -7.18
C HIS A 230 0.61 15.24 -6.09
N LEU A 231 -0.35 14.38 -6.41
CA LEU A 231 -1.37 13.93 -5.47
C LEU A 231 -1.30 12.42 -5.30
N TYR A 232 -1.30 11.99 -4.05
CA TYR A 232 -1.34 10.57 -3.70
C TYR A 232 -2.54 10.26 -2.80
N PRO A 233 -3.10 9.05 -2.91
CA PRO A 233 -4.25 8.66 -2.09
C PRO A 233 -3.97 8.83 -0.59
N ASP A 234 -5.02 9.21 0.13
CA ASP A 234 -5.07 9.25 1.59
C ASP A 234 -6.34 8.54 2.06
N PHE A 235 -6.16 7.51 2.86
CA PHE A 235 -7.27 6.64 3.26
C PHE A 235 -7.74 6.90 4.68
N PRO A 236 -9.05 6.95 4.94
CA PRO A 236 -9.60 7.18 6.28
C PRO A 236 -9.25 6.06 7.27
N THR A 237 -8.79 4.90 6.79
CA THR A 237 -8.36 3.78 7.62
C THR A 237 -6.87 3.84 8.01
N GLY A 238 -6.12 4.84 7.52
CA GLY A 238 -4.67 4.92 7.71
C GLY A 238 -3.90 3.88 6.89
N GLY A 239 -2.90 3.27 7.50
CA GLY A 239 -2.02 2.30 6.88
C GLY A 239 -0.85 2.93 6.14
N ALA A 240 -0.12 2.11 5.40
CA ALA A 240 0.97 2.56 4.55
C ALA A 240 0.68 2.24 3.08
N ILE A 241 1.16 3.11 2.17
CA ILE A 241 0.99 2.92 0.72
C ILE A 241 2.32 3.01 -0.02
N ASP A 242 2.44 2.14 -1.02
CA ASP A 242 3.48 2.23 -2.05
C ASP A 242 2.84 2.71 -3.34
N VAL A 243 3.25 3.88 -3.76
CA VAL A 243 2.70 4.62 -4.92
C VAL A 243 3.60 4.57 -6.16
N ALA A 244 4.70 3.80 -6.14
CA ALA A 244 5.65 3.73 -7.25
C ALA A 244 5.00 3.37 -8.60
N LYS A 245 3.86 2.67 -8.58
CA LYS A 245 3.09 2.26 -9.75
C LYS A 245 1.70 2.91 -9.81
N TYR A 246 1.47 4.01 -9.12
CA TYR A 246 0.16 4.65 -9.03
C TYR A 246 -0.36 5.17 -10.37
N ASN A 247 0.54 5.67 -11.23
CA ASN A 247 0.23 6.20 -12.57
C ASN A 247 -0.88 7.26 -12.56
N ASP A 248 -0.84 8.19 -11.60
CA ASP A 248 -1.80 9.30 -11.44
C ASP A 248 -3.28 8.86 -11.52
N GLY A 249 -3.59 7.69 -10.95
CA GLY A 249 -4.97 7.17 -10.88
C GLY A 249 -5.53 6.59 -12.18
N GLN A 250 -4.74 6.48 -13.24
CA GLN A 250 -5.17 5.89 -14.51
C GLN A 250 -5.29 4.38 -14.44
N ARG A 251 -6.07 3.85 -15.39
CA ARG A 251 -6.24 2.40 -15.58
C ARG A 251 -4.88 1.74 -15.83
N GLY A 252 -4.61 0.64 -15.11
CA GLY A 252 -3.33 -0.06 -15.13
C GLY A 252 -2.37 0.38 -14.03
N GLY A 253 -2.64 1.50 -13.35
CA GLY A 253 -1.97 1.87 -12.11
C GLY A 253 -2.28 0.90 -10.98
N VAL A 254 -1.38 0.82 -9.99
CA VAL A 254 -1.53 -0.02 -8.80
C VAL A 254 -0.99 0.72 -7.59
N VAL A 255 -1.78 0.76 -6.52
CA VAL A 255 -1.36 1.18 -5.19
C VAL A 255 -1.32 -0.06 -4.31
N ARG A 256 -0.16 -0.33 -3.71
CA ARG A 256 -0.04 -1.37 -2.68
C ARG A 256 -0.36 -0.74 -1.34
N VAL A 257 -1.23 -1.37 -0.57
CA VAL A 257 -1.66 -0.87 0.74
C VAL A 257 -1.35 -1.91 1.79
N ARG A 258 -0.64 -1.52 2.85
CA ARG A 258 -0.28 -2.38 4.00
C ARG A 258 -0.95 -1.91 5.27
N ALA A 259 -1.39 -2.88 6.06
CA ALA A 259 -1.74 -2.68 7.46
C ALA A 259 -0.52 -2.21 8.27
N LYS A 260 -0.75 -1.43 9.32
CA LYS A 260 0.31 -1.09 10.27
C LYS A 260 0.40 -2.16 11.35
N ILE A 261 1.50 -2.90 11.36
CA ILE A 261 1.77 -3.99 12.27
C ILE A 261 2.91 -3.60 13.20
N GLU A 262 2.70 -3.72 14.49
CA GLU A 262 3.68 -3.40 15.55
C GLU A 262 3.97 -4.64 16.38
N LYS A 263 5.19 -4.74 16.91
CA LYS A 263 5.55 -5.75 17.91
C LYS A 263 5.20 -5.22 19.30
N LEU A 264 4.27 -5.86 19.98
CA LEU A 264 3.98 -5.57 21.37
C LEU A 264 5.02 -6.24 22.29
N ASP A 265 5.32 -7.48 21.99
CA ASP A 265 6.34 -8.27 22.66
C ASP A 265 6.88 -9.36 21.70
N SER A 266 7.81 -10.21 22.16
CA SER A 266 8.43 -11.27 21.35
C SER A 266 7.44 -12.36 20.86
N ARG A 267 6.17 -12.33 21.31
CA ARG A 267 5.15 -13.34 20.97
C ARG A 267 3.83 -12.75 20.54
N THR A 268 3.68 -11.44 20.57
CA THR A 268 2.44 -10.76 20.24
C THR A 268 2.68 -9.65 19.25
N LEU A 269 2.07 -9.77 18.09
CA LEU A 269 1.97 -8.71 17.09
C LEU A 269 0.63 -8.01 17.22
N VAL A 270 0.59 -6.72 17.01
CA VAL A 270 -0.63 -5.91 17.04
C VAL A 270 -0.79 -5.17 15.72
N ILE A 271 -1.97 -5.30 15.12
CA ILE A 271 -2.35 -4.53 13.94
C ILE A 271 -3.12 -3.31 14.43
N ARG A 272 -2.62 -2.10 14.11
CA ARG A 272 -3.18 -0.81 14.54
C ARG A 272 -4.02 -0.14 13.47
N GLU A 273 -3.74 -0.38 12.21
CA GLU A 273 -4.44 0.21 11.09
C GLU A 273 -4.70 -0.86 10.03
N VAL A 274 -5.89 -0.83 9.42
CA VAL A 274 -6.31 -1.81 8.42
C VAL A 274 -6.17 -1.23 7.00
N PRO A 275 -5.88 -2.06 6.00
CA PRO A 275 -5.85 -1.60 4.61
C PRO A 275 -7.21 -1.05 4.17
N PHE A 276 -7.19 -0.04 3.33
CA PHE A 276 -8.40 0.54 2.76
C PHE A 276 -9.31 -0.52 2.13
N SER A 277 -10.60 -0.41 2.31
CA SER A 277 -11.64 -1.39 1.91
C SER A 277 -11.66 -2.71 2.70
N LYS A 278 -10.86 -2.84 3.76
CA LYS A 278 -10.91 -3.96 4.70
C LYS A 278 -11.39 -3.50 6.06
N THR A 279 -12.03 -4.40 6.79
CA THR A 279 -12.49 -4.15 8.16
C THR A 279 -11.70 -5.04 9.14
N ALA A 280 -11.71 -4.70 10.43
CA ALA A 280 -11.07 -5.51 11.46
C ALA A 280 -11.59 -6.96 11.42
N ALA A 281 -12.90 -7.15 11.28
CA ALA A 281 -13.50 -8.48 11.19
C ALA A 281 -13.04 -9.26 9.95
N SER A 282 -13.03 -8.62 8.77
CA SER A 282 -12.60 -9.28 7.52
C SER A 282 -11.11 -9.63 7.54
N LEU A 283 -10.28 -8.76 8.16
CA LEU A 283 -8.85 -8.99 8.30
C LEU A 283 -8.58 -10.14 9.27
N GLN A 284 -9.28 -10.18 10.41
CA GLN A 284 -9.21 -11.28 11.37
C GLN A 284 -9.59 -12.62 10.69
N GLU A 285 -10.63 -12.64 9.90
CA GLU A 285 -11.05 -13.83 9.14
C GLU A 285 -9.97 -14.27 8.15
N SER A 286 -9.38 -13.34 7.40
CA SER A 286 -8.29 -13.59 6.46
C SER A 286 -7.07 -14.21 7.16
N ILE A 287 -6.68 -13.66 8.32
CA ILE A 287 -5.56 -14.19 9.13
C ILE A 287 -5.91 -15.58 9.67
N THR A 288 -7.11 -15.78 10.18
CA THR A 288 -7.58 -17.08 10.70
C THR A 288 -7.53 -18.16 9.61
N LYS A 289 -8.03 -17.86 8.42
CA LYS A 289 -7.93 -18.77 7.26
C LYS A 289 -6.48 -19.10 6.87
N ALA A 290 -5.56 -18.15 6.99
CA ALA A 290 -4.14 -18.39 6.72
C ALA A 290 -3.50 -19.29 7.79
N ILE A 291 -3.90 -19.14 9.07
CA ILE A 291 -3.47 -20.03 10.17
C ILE A 291 -4.01 -21.44 9.95
N GLU A 292 -5.29 -21.62 9.64
CA GLU A 292 -5.92 -22.92 9.39
C GLU A 292 -5.25 -23.66 8.22
N LYS A 293 -4.85 -22.91 7.17
CA LYS A 293 -4.10 -23.45 6.03
C LYS A 293 -2.62 -23.69 6.36
N GLY A 294 -2.17 -23.43 7.59
CA GLY A 294 -0.78 -23.62 8.00
C GLY A 294 0.22 -22.64 7.36
N LYS A 295 -0.24 -21.55 6.75
CA LYS A 295 0.62 -20.52 6.16
C LYS A 295 1.28 -19.63 7.21
N ILE A 296 0.62 -19.48 8.36
CA ILE A 296 1.06 -18.68 9.51
C ILE A 296 1.00 -19.51 10.77
N LYS A 297 2.07 -19.49 11.57
CA LYS A 297 2.16 -20.19 12.85
C LYS A 297 1.77 -19.27 14.00
N ALA A 298 0.50 -19.01 14.17
CA ALA A 298 -0.03 -18.30 15.32
C ALA A 298 -0.94 -19.21 16.14
N ARG A 299 -1.06 -18.92 17.45
CA ARG A 299 -1.93 -19.66 18.37
C ARG A 299 -3.34 -19.14 18.37
N LYS A 300 -3.50 -17.81 18.29
CA LYS A 300 -4.78 -17.13 18.40
C LYS A 300 -4.71 -15.74 17.78
N VAL A 301 -5.82 -15.32 17.22
CA VAL A 301 -6.08 -13.94 16.80
C VAL A 301 -7.21 -13.41 17.68
N ILE A 302 -7.01 -12.24 18.26
CA ILE A 302 -7.98 -11.61 19.18
C ILE A 302 -8.24 -10.20 18.65
N ASP A 303 -9.49 -9.91 18.38
CA ASP A 303 -9.94 -8.57 18.07
C ASP A 303 -10.26 -7.82 19.37
N MET A 304 -9.51 -6.77 19.64
CA MET A 304 -9.68 -5.86 20.79
C MET A 304 -10.10 -4.47 20.31
N THR A 305 -10.51 -4.35 19.05
CA THR A 305 -10.90 -3.10 18.41
C THR A 305 -12.04 -2.42 19.17
N ALA A 306 -11.83 -1.16 19.53
CA ALA A 306 -12.80 -0.30 20.17
C ALA A 306 -12.93 1.01 19.38
N ARG A 307 -12.37 2.12 19.87
CA ARG A 307 -12.28 3.36 19.14
C ARG A 307 -11.20 3.30 18.05
N GLU A 308 -10.10 2.61 18.35
CA GLU A 308 -8.97 2.39 17.47
C GLU A 308 -8.86 0.90 17.16
N VAL A 309 -8.29 0.57 16.02
CA VAL A 309 -8.08 -0.82 15.62
C VAL A 309 -7.00 -1.44 16.51
N GLU A 310 -7.31 -2.60 17.10
CA GLU A 310 -6.36 -3.41 17.83
C GLU A 310 -6.65 -4.90 17.60
N ILE A 311 -5.94 -5.50 16.62
CA ILE A 311 -6.01 -6.93 16.37
C ILE A 311 -4.70 -7.56 16.84
N GLN A 312 -4.75 -8.38 17.89
CA GLN A 312 -3.61 -9.07 18.44
C GLN A 312 -3.44 -10.44 17.81
N VAL A 313 -2.24 -10.72 17.30
CA VAL A 313 -1.84 -12.01 16.76
C VAL A 313 -0.81 -12.64 17.69
N GLN A 314 -1.22 -13.68 18.44
CA GLN A 314 -0.37 -14.40 19.37
C GLN A 314 0.41 -15.51 18.65
N LEU A 315 1.73 -15.40 18.62
CA LEU A 315 2.62 -16.32 17.93
C LEU A 315 2.79 -17.64 18.68
N ALA A 316 3.06 -18.70 17.93
CA ALA A 316 3.48 -19.97 18.52
C ALA A 316 4.92 -19.84 19.10
N PRO A 317 5.28 -20.61 20.14
CA PRO A 317 6.64 -20.62 20.68
C PRO A 317 7.67 -20.97 19.58
N GLY A 318 8.78 -20.22 19.55
CA GLY A 318 9.87 -20.47 18.61
C GLY A 318 9.60 -20.00 17.16
N VAL A 319 8.65 -19.10 16.99
CA VAL A 319 8.35 -18.46 15.70
C VAL A 319 8.89 -17.02 15.71
N SER A 320 9.60 -16.65 14.65
CA SER A 320 10.11 -15.29 14.47
C SER A 320 8.98 -14.30 14.19
N SER A 321 8.98 -13.18 14.90
CA SER A 321 8.02 -12.10 14.69
C SER A 321 8.19 -11.45 13.32
N ASP A 322 9.43 -11.18 12.87
CA ASP A 322 9.72 -10.55 11.57
C ASP A 322 9.23 -11.43 10.42
N LYS A 323 9.56 -12.73 10.46
CA LYS A 323 9.07 -13.70 9.47
C LYS A 323 7.54 -13.78 9.46
N THR A 324 6.90 -13.65 10.62
CA THR A 324 5.43 -13.68 10.69
C THR A 324 4.82 -12.39 10.14
N ILE A 325 5.44 -11.22 10.33
CA ILE A 325 4.99 -9.96 9.71
C ILE A 325 5.01 -10.09 8.19
N ASP A 326 6.11 -10.60 7.62
CA ASP A 326 6.22 -10.85 6.20
C ASP A 326 5.17 -11.87 5.71
N ALA A 327 4.92 -12.92 6.49
CA ALA A 327 3.88 -13.91 6.18
C ALA A 327 2.48 -13.32 6.23
N LEU A 328 2.19 -12.41 7.16
CA LEU A 328 0.94 -11.68 7.23
C LEU A 328 0.73 -10.83 5.97
N TYR A 329 1.74 -10.11 5.50
CA TYR A 329 1.65 -9.36 4.26
C TYR A 329 1.55 -10.26 3.03
N ALA A 330 2.26 -11.39 3.00
CA ALA A 330 2.28 -12.28 1.84
C ALA A 330 1.02 -13.15 1.66
N PHE A 331 0.36 -13.55 2.76
CA PHE A 331 -0.69 -14.58 2.73
C PHE A 331 -2.04 -14.12 3.26
N THR A 332 -2.17 -12.88 3.68
CA THR A 332 -3.43 -12.33 4.20
C THR A 332 -3.75 -10.97 3.58
N ASP A 333 -4.91 -10.45 3.92
CA ASP A 333 -5.34 -9.12 3.51
C ASP A 333 -4.60 -7.97 4.25
N CYS A 334 -3.54 -8.28 5.02
CA CYS A 334 -2.66 -7.24 5.58
C CYS A 334 -1.90 -6.45 4.51
N GLU A 335 -1.71 -7.00 3.32
CA GLU A 335 -1.29 -6.27 2.12
C GLU A 335 -2.30 -6.53 1.00
N ILE A 336 -2.78 -5.46 0.38
CA ILE A 336 -3.67 -5.54 -0.77
C ILE A 336 -3.20 -4.63 -1.90
N ASN A 337 -3.58 -4.98 -3.12
CA ASN A 337 -3.35 -4.17 -4.31
C ASN A 337 -4.66 -3.52 -4.73
N ILE A 338 -4.65 -2.20 -4.89
CA ILE A 338 -5.80 -1.44 -5.39
C ILE A 338 -5.44 -0.89 -6.76
N SER A 339 -6.27 -1.20 -7.76
CA SER A 339 -6.11 -0.66 -9.11
C SER A 339 -7.11 0.48 -9.30
N PRO A 340 -6.65 1.74 -9.39
CA PRO A 340 -7.51 2.87 -9.69
C PRO A 340 -7.99 2.85 -11.14
N ASN A 341 -9.08 3.52 -11.40
CA ASN A 341 -9.60 3.77 -12.73
C ASN A 341 -10.47 5.03 -12.67
N CYS A 342 -9.88 6.18 -12.91
CA CYS A 342 -10.59 7.45 -12.84
C CYS A 342 -11.46 7.63 -14.10
N CYS A 343 -12.72 7.23 -13.98
CA CYS A 343 -13.75 7.40 -15.00
C CYS A 343 -14.81 8.34 -14.47
N VAL A 344 -15.14 9.37 -15.23
CA VAL A 344 -16.14 10.41 -14.89
C VAL A 344 -17.06 10.67 -16.06
N ILE A 345 -18.21 11.31 -15.82
CA ILE A 345 -19.08 11.83 -16.89
C ILE A 345 -18.75 13.28 -17.13
N GLU A 346 -18.48 13.60 -18.37
CA GLU A 346 -18.29 14.96 -18.91
C GLU A 346 -19.07 15.06 -20.23
N ASP A 347 -19.88 16.07 -20.41
CA ASP A 347 -20.71 16.29 -21.61
C ASP A 347 -21.51 15.03 -22.02
N ASP A 348 -22.17 14.37 -21.08
CA ASP A 348 -22.94 13.14 -21.26
C ASP A 348 -22.12 11.95 -21.84
N LYS A 349 -20.80 11.94 -21.62
CA LYS A 349 -19.89 10.88 -22.06
C LYS A 349 -18.97 10.43 -20.95
N PRO A 350 -18.65 9.14 -20.86
CA PRO A 350 -17.62 8.67 -19.95
C PRO A 350 -16.23 9.06 -20.46
N GLN A 351 -15.46 9.71 -19.59
CA GLN A 351 -14.08 10.11 -19.83
C GLN A 351 -13.14 9.41 -18.83
N PHE A 352 -11.95 9.03 -19.30
CA PHE A 352 -10.91 8.44 -18.48
C PHE A 352 -9.79 9.47 -18.33
N LEU A 353 -9.68 10.02 -17.13
CA LEU A 353 -8.79 11.13 -16.83
C LEU A 353 -7.72 10.71 -15.82
N THR A 354 -6.67 11.52 -15.66
CA THR A 354 -5.77 11.45 -14.53
C THR A 354 -6.36 12.16 -13.33
N VAL A 355 -5.85 11.88 -12.12
CA VAL A 355 -6.20 12.64 -10.92
C VAL A 355 -5.79 14.09 -11.06
N GLY A 356 -4.63 14.35 -11.69
CA GLY A 356 -4.18 15.69 -12.00
C GLY A 356 -5.14 16.44 -12.93
N ASP A 357 -5.69 15.79 -13.96
CA ASP A 357 -6.67 16.40 -14.86
C ASP A 357 -7.99 16.73 -14.16
N VAL A 358 -8.47 15.83 -13.30
CA VAL A 358 -9.67 16.10 -12.50
C VAL A 358 -9.47 17.27 -11.55
N LEU A 359 -8.29 17.42 -10.94
CA LEU A 359 -7.99 18.58 -10.10
C LEU A 359 -8.00 19.88 -10.90
N ARG A 360 -7.33 19.89 -12.07
CA ARG A 360 -7.30 21.07 -12.97
C ARG A 360 -8.71 21.47 -13.37
N HIS A 361 -9.50 20.50 -13.86
CA HIS A 361 -10.90 20.75 -14.23
C HIS A 361 -11.71 21.32 -13.06
N SER A 362 -11.64 20.70 -11.88
CA SER A 362 -12.36 21.18 -10.69
C SER A 362 -11.92 22.58 -10.25
N THR A 363 -10.63 22.91 -10.40
CA THR A 363 -10.09 24.22 -10.04
C THR A 363 -10.56 25.30 -11.03
N ASP A 364 -10.53 25.00 -12.33
CA ASP A 364 -11.06 25.90 -13.38
C ASP A 364 -12.56 26.09 -13.26
N HIS A 365 -13.30 25.02 -12.96
CA HIS A 365 -14.75 25.09 -12.68
C HIS A 365 -15.04 25.98 -11.47
N THR A 366 -14.28 25.82 -10.38
CA THR A 366 -14.36 26.66 -9.18
C THR A 366 -14.14 28.14 -9.52
N MET A 367 -13.10 28.45 -10.29
CA MET A 367 -12.81 29.81 -10.76
C MET A 367 -13.98 30.35 -11.60
N GLY A 368 -14.53 29.53 -12.50
CA GLY A 368 -15.71 29.87 -13.29
C GLY A 368 -16.94 30.18 -12.46
N LEU A 369 -17.20 29.40 -11.41
CA LEU A 369 -18.31 29.61 -10.47
C LEU A 369 -18.13 30.89 -9.67
N LEU A 370 -16.95 31.12 -9.08
CA LEU A 370 -16.63 32.35 -8.35
C LEU A 370 -16.80 33.59 -9.25
N ARG A 371 -16.38 33.50 -10.51
CA ARG A 371 -16.58 34.55 -11.49
C ARG A 371 -18.07 34.81 -11.78
N LYS A 372 -18.86 33.74 -11.97
CA LYS A 372 -20.31 33.84 -12.15
C LYS A 372 -20.96 34.52 -10.93
N GLU A 373 -20.58 34.14 -9.71
CA GLU A 373 -21.09 34.74 -8.47
C GLU A 373 -20.76 36.23 -8.38
N LEU A 374 -19.55 36.64 -8.69
CA LEU A 374 -19.12 38.04 -8.71
C LEU A 374 -19.90 38.85 -9.75
N LEU A 375 -20.10 38.31 -10.96
CA LEU A 375 -20.88 38.97 -12.02
C LEU A 375 -22.34 39.13 -11.62
N ILE A 376 -22.96 38.11 -11.01
CA ILE A 376 -24.33 38.19 -10.50
C ILE A 376 -24.42 39.28 -9.40
N ARG A 377 -23.46 39.28 -8.48
CA ARG A 377 -23.39 40.27 -7.42
C ARG A 377 -23.17 41.68 -7.94
N GLN A 378 -22.31 41.87 -8.94
CA GLN A 378 -22.13 43.14 -9.61
C GLN A 378 -23.42 43.64 -10.23
N ASN A 379 -24.14 42.80 -11.00
CA ASN A 379 -25.42 43.15 -11.60
C ASN A 379 -26.46 43.51 -10.55
N GLU A 380 -26.55 42.77 -9.44
CA GLU A 380 -27.48 43.09 -8.36
C GLU A 380 -27.14 44.43 -7.71
N LEU A 381 -25.89 44.76 -7.50
CA LEU A 381 -25.45 46.01 -6.94
C LEU A 381 -25.65 47.19 -7.94
N GLU A 382 -25.43 46.96 -9.20
CA GLU A 382 -25.66 47.95 -10.26
C GLU A 382 -27.18 48.28 -10.37
N GLU A 383 -28.06 47.26 -10.28
CA GLU A 383 -29.51 47.46 -10.22
C GLU A 383 -29.94 48.15 -8.93
N GLN A 384 -29.34 47.82 -7.78
CA GLN A 384 -29.61 48.49 -6.50
C GLN A 384 -29.20 49.99 -6.55
N LEU A 385 -28.01 50.27 -7.15
CA LEU A 385 -27.51 51.62 -7.33
C LEU A 385 -28.42 52.43 -8.27
N PHE A 386 -28.81 51.81 -9.38
CA PHE A 386 -29.72 52.38 -10.35
C PHE A 386 -31.04 52.78 -9.71
N PHE A 387 -31.72 51.85 -8.99
CA PHE A 387 -32.99 52.11 -8.32
C PHE A 387 -32.84 53.13 -7.19
N ALA A 388 -31.78 53.08 -6.39
CA ALA A 388 -31.50 54.05 -5.35
C ALA A 388 -31.30 55.48 -5.95
N SER A 389 -30.69 55.56 -7.15
CA SER A 389 -30.53 56.82 -7.87
C SER A 389 -31.88 57.37 -8.37
N LEU A 390 -32.76 56.50 -8.90
CA LEU A 390 -34.10 56.86 -9.32
C LEU A 390 -34.94 57.31 -8.13
N GLU A 391 -34.96 56.55 -7.02
CA GLU A 391 -35.68 56.88 -5.78
C GLU A 391 -35.22 58.21 -5.24
N ARG A 392 -33.91 58.48 -5.20
CA ARG A 392 -33.32 59.73 -4.73
C ARG A 392 -33.86 60.92 -5.55
N ILE A 393 -33.73 60.86 -6.90
CA ILE A 393 -34.18 61.93 -7.77
C ILE A 393 -35.67 62.16 -7.65
N PHE A 394 -36.46 61.08 -7.62
CA PHE A 394 -37.95 61.14 -7.46
C PHE A 394 -38.33 61.85 -6.20
N ILE A 395 -37.62 61.65 -5.08
CA ILE A 395 -37.94 62.27 -3.77
C ILE A 395 -37.36 63.70 -3.66
N GLU A 396 -36.11 63.92 -4.11
CA GLU A 396 -35.47 65.24 -4.03
C GLU A 396 -36.14 66.25 -4.91
N GLU A 397 -36.50 65.87 -6.15
CA GLU A 397 -37.23 66.74 -7.08
C GLU A 397 -38.72 66.79 -6.79
N ARG A 398 -39.17 66.02 -5.74
CA ARG A 398 -40.59 66.02 -5.31
C ARG A 398 -41.57 65.70 -6.42
N MET A 399 -41.20 64.89 -7.45
CA MET A 399 -42.04 64.56 -8.59
C MET A 399 -43.44 64.07 -8.18
N TYR A 400 -43.55 63.39 -7.04
CA TYR A 400 -44.81 62.92 -6.46
C TYR A 400 -45.75 64.04 -6.01
N LYS A 401 -45.32 65.32 -5.96
CA LYS A 401 -46.13 66.51 -5.57
C LYS A 401 -46.55 67.38 -6.75
N GLU A 402 -46.11 67.02 -7.94
CA GLU A 402 -46.45 67.77 -9.12
C GLU A 402 -47.93 67.58 -9.49
N LYS A 403 -48.57 68.67 -9.86
CA LYS A 403 -50.00 68.63 -10.22
C LYS A 403 -50.37 67.64 -11.30
N GLN A 404 -49.49 67.47 -12.29
CA GLN A 404 -49.65 66.53 -13.39
C GLN A 404 -49.52 65.05 -12.91
N PHE A 405 -48.78 64.78 -11.87
CA PHE A 405 -48.70 63.47 -11.22
C PHE A 405 -49.99 63.18 -10.42
N GLU A 406 -50.42 64.18 -9.55
CA GLU A 406 -51.61 64.00 -8.71
C GLU A 406 -52.93 63.95 -9.48
N GLN A 407 -53.01 64.58 -10.61
CA GLN A 407 -54.23 64.69 -11.45
C GLN A 407 -54.19 63.75 -12.68
N ALA A 408 -53.28 62.87 -12.76
CA ALA A 408 -53.17 61.95 -13.88
C ALA A 408 -54.41 61.05 -14.00
N ALA A 409 -54.94 60.90 -15.17
CA ALA A 409 -56.20 60.20 -15.40
C ALA A 409 -56.06 58.68 -15.30
N ASP A 410 -54.91 58.20 -15.66
CA ASP A 410 -54.56 56.77 -15.66
C ASP A 410 -53.04 56.53 -15.39
N GLN A 411 -52.67 55.25 -15.15
CA GLN A 411 -51.34 54.87 -14.89
C GLN A 411 -50.38 55.19 -16.05
N LYS A 412 -50.82 55.11 -17.32
CA LYS A 412 -50.02 55.42 -18.48
C LYS A 412 -49.67 56.95 -18.54
N ALA A 413 -50.57 57.81 -18.09
CA ALA A 413 -50.26 59.22 -18.01
C ALA A 413 -49.22 59.54 -16.95
N VAL A 414 -49.26 58.83 -15.80
CA VAL A 414 -48.23 58.92 -14.76
C VAL A 414 -46.87 58.48 -15.29
N LEU A 415 -46.78 57.29 -15.99
CA LEU A 415 -45.53 56.80 -16.56
C LEU A 415 -44.94 57.74 -17.56
N LYS A 416 -45.76 58.30 -18.49
CA LYS A 416 -45.35 59.30 -19.46
C LYS A 416 -44.87 60.60 -18.78
N PHE A 417 -45.52 61.03 -17.73
CA PHE A 417 -45.06 62.18 -16.97
C PHE A 417 -43.70 61.90 -16.31
N LEU A 418 -43.50 60.74 -15.63
CA LEU A 418 -42.28 60.40 -15.00
C LEU A 418 -41.16 60.28 -16.06
N ASP A 419 -41.43 59.69 -17.24
CA ASP A 419 -40.45 59.53 -18.31
C ASP A 419 -39.95 60.92 -18.77
N GLY A 420 -40.83 61.92 -18.88
CA GLY A 420 -40.49 63.32 -19.19
C GLY A 420 -39.67 64.00 -18.10
N GLN A 421 -40.03 63.80 -16.82
CA GLN A 421 -39.31 64.39 -15.69
C GLN A 421 -37.90 63.78 -15.51
N PHE A 422 -37.76 62.51 -15.77
CA PHE A 422 -36.43 61.84 -15.74
C PHE A 422 -35.56 62.12 -16.98
N ALA A 423 -36.07 62.71 -18.05
CA ALA A 423 -35.36 62.99 -19.27
C ALA A 423 -33.97 63.66 -19.06
N PRO A 424 -33.82 64.72 -18.18
CA PRO A 424 -32.52 65.34 -17.92
C PRO A 424 -31.48 64.43 -17.19
N TYR A 425 -31.97 63.37 -16.60
CA TYR A 425 -31.12 62.47 -15.79
C TYR A 425 -30.79 61.18 -16.52
N LYS A 426 -31.46 60.82 -17.66
CA LYS A 426 -31.32 59.54 -18.40
C LYS A 426 -29.90 59.22 -18.80
N GLU A 427 -29.12 60.24 -19.23
CA GLU A 427 -27.71 60.06 -19.64
C GLU A 427 -26.77 59.69 -18.48
N LYS A 428 -27.21 59.90 -17.23
CA LYS A 428 -26.39 59.55 -16.03
C LYS A 428 -26.65 58.13 -15.50
N PHE A 429 -27.63 57.44 -16.07
CA PHE A 429 -27.99 56.08 -15.63
C PHE A 429 -27.21 55.02 -16.38
N ILE A 430 -26.98 53.91 -15.71
CA ILE A 430 -26.22 52.78 -16.20
C ILE A 430 -26.94 52.07 -17.37
N ARG A 431 -28.27 52.08 -17.34
CA ARG A 431 -29.16 51.54 -18.36
C ARG A 431 -30.36 52.44 -18.61
N PRO A 432 -31.08 52.25 -19.73
CA PRO A 432 -32.35 52.96 -19.99
C PRO A 432 -33.37 52.64 -18.87
N VAL A 433 -34.15 53.62 -18.46
CA VAL A 433 -35.27 53.45 -17.53
C VAL A 433 -36.45 52.83 -18.27
N THR A 434 -37.06 51.82 -17.67
CA THR A 434 -38.23 51.11 -18.21
C THR A 434 -39.49 51.49 -17.46
N ASP A 435 -40.66 51.19 -18.05
CA ASP A 435 -41.97 51.42 -17.39
C ASP A 435 -42.06 50.62 -16.05
N ASP A 436 -41.45 49.45 -15.97
CA ASP A 436 -41.41 48.67 -14.72
C ASP A 436 -40.61 49.38 -13.62
N ASP A 437 -39.54 50.09 -13.96
CA ASP A 437 -38.80 50.89 -12.98
C ASP A 437 -39.65 52.03 -12.42
N TYR A 438 -40.41 52.70 -13.27
CA TYR A 438 -41.36 53.70 -12.81
C TYR A 438 -42.50 53.11 -11.96
N LEU A 439 -43.01 51.91 -12.31
CA LEU A 439 -44.01 51.21 -11.50
C LEU A 439 -43.44 50.88 -10.09
N ARG A 440 -42.22 50.43 -10.01
CA ARG A 440 -41.52 50.20 -8.71
C ARG A 440 -41.35 51.48 -7.91
N LEU A 441 -41.16 52.65 -8.55
CA LEU A 441 -41.17 53.94 -7.81
C LEU A 441 -42.52 54.27 -7.25
N LEU A 442 -43.62 53.96 -7.94
CA LEU A 442 -44.98 54.17 -7.47
C LEU A 442 -45.33 53.26 -6.26
N GLU A 443 -44.68 52.14 -6.06
CA GLU A 443 -44.85 51.23 -4.94
C GLU A 443 -44.14 51.73 -3.67
N ILE A 444 -43.39 52.82 -3.72
CA ILE A 444 -42.67 53.35 -2.57
C ILE A 444 -43.69 53.89 -1.53
N LYS A 445 -43.62 53.32 -0.31
CA LYS A 445 -44.46 53.69 0.79
C LYS A 445 -44.20 55.13 1.19
N MET A 446 -45.29 55.96 1.40
CA MET A 446 -45.21 57.35 1.87
C MET A 446 -44.31 57.51 3.11
N GLN A 447 -44.31 56.54 4.01
CA GLN A 447 -43.47 56.54 5.20
C GLN A 447 -41.98 56.61 4.83
N ARG A 448 -41.53 55.95 3.70
CA ARG A 448 -40.17 56.01 3.22
C ARG A 448 -39.79 57.34 2.63
N ILE A 449 -40.72 57.99 1.92
CA ILE A 449 -40.60 59.37 1.44
C ILE A 449 -40.45 60.37 2.58
N LEU A 450 -41.29 60.27 3.62
CA LEU A 450 -41.29 61.18 4.79
C LEU A 450 -39.98 60.97 5.64
N LYS A 451 -39.44 59.77 5.70
CA LYS A 451 -38.25 59.44 6.47
C LYS A 451 -36.93 59.48 5.58
N PHE A 452 -37.07 59.98 4.37
CA PHE A 452 -35.88 60.06 3.47
C PHE A 452 -34.83 60.99 4.06
N ASN A 453 -33.61 60.49 4.13
CA ASN A 453 -32.47 61.21 4.60
C ASN A 453 -31.37 61.10 3.53
N LYS A 454 -31.05 62.26 2.93
CA LYS A 454 -30.10 62.43 1.86
C LYS A 454 -28.72 61.87 2.23
N ASP A 455 -28.20 62.19 3.43
CA ASP A 455 -26.86 61.75 3.86
C ASP A 455 -26.78 60.23 4.01
N LYS A 456 -27.89 59.59 4.44
CA LYS A 456 -27.96 58.11 4.49
C LYS A 456 -28.03 57.51 3.10
N ALA A 457 -28.77 58.11 2.17
CA ALA A 457 -28.85 57.65 0.78
C ALA A 457 -27.48 57.80 0.07
N ASP A 458 -26.79 58.91 0.29
CA ASP A 458 -25.46 59.16 -0.24
C ASP A 458 -24.41 58.21 0.30
N LYS A 459 -24.42 57.90 1.60
CA LYS A 459 -23.56 56.90 2.23
C LYS A 459 -23.83 55.50 1.68
N LEU A 460 -25.12 55.11 1.50
CA LEU A 460 -25.47 53.82 0.92
C LEU A 460 -24.97 53.71 -0.51
N MET A 461 -25.25 54.73 -1.35
CA MET A 461 -24.77 54.72 -2.75
C MET A 461 -23.23 54.69 -2.85
N ALA A 462 -22.53 55.41 -1.95
CA ALA A 462 -21.07 55.38 -1.88
C ALA A 462 -20.56 54.01 -1.51
N ALA A 463 -21.20 53.31 -0.53
CA ALA A 463 -20.86 51.97 -0.15
C ALA A 463 -21.07 50.98 -1.30
N ILE A 464 -22.21 51.04 -2.00
CA ILE A 464 -22.49 50.19 -3.18
C ILE A 464 -21.44 50.43 -4.28
N LYS A 465 -21.09 51.68 -4.57
CA LYS A 465 -20.05 52.03 -5.58
C LYS A 465 -18.68 51.49 -5.17
N ALA A 466 -18.31 51.53 -3.88
CA ALA A 466 -17.07 50.97 -3.40
C ALA A 466 -17.08 49.44 -3.55
N GLU A 467 -18.17 48.75 -3.21
CA GLU A 467 -18.33 47.31 -3.40
C GLU A 467 -18.22 46.91 -4.89
N ILE A 468 -18.91 47.62 -5.80
CA ILE A 468 -18.81 47.41 -7.25
C ILE A 468 -17.36 47.59 -7.74
N LYS A 469 -16.63 48.58 -7.20
CA LYS A 469 -15.24 48.78 -7.55
C LYS A 469 -14.37 47.61 -7.07
N GLY A 470 -14.62 47.11 -5.87
CA GLY A 470 -13.93 45.91 -5.36
C GLY A 470 -14.20 44.70 -6.24
N ILE A 471 -15.45 44.43 -6.58
CA ILE A 471 -15.84 43.32 -7.47
C ILE A 471 -15.18 43.43 -8.85
N LYS A 472 -15.13 44.61 -9.44
CA LYS A 472 -14.43 44.84 -10.74
C LYS A 472 -12.93 44.60 -10.65
N HIS A 473 -12.32 44.91 -9.51
CA HIS A 473 -10.94 44.54 -9.24
C HIS A 473 -10.78 43.02 -9.16
N ASP A 474 -11.61 42.35 -8.42
CA ASP A 474 -11.58 40.90 -8.21
C ASP A 474 -11.81 40.13 -9.53
N LEU A 475 -12.75 40.60 -10.37
CA LEU A 475 -12.97 40.04 -11.71
C LEU A 475 -11.76 40.13 -12.65
N ASN A 476 -10.88 41.13 -12.45
CA ASN A 476 -9.63 41.26 -13.18
C ASN A 476 -8.48 40.45 -12.59
N HIS A 477 -8.67 39.89 -11.38
CA HIS A 477 -7.65 39.13 -10.64
C HIS A 477 -8.22 37.78 -10.15
N MET A 478 -8.91 37.06 -11.05
CA MET A 478 -9.62 35.82 -10.70
C MET A 478 -8.73 34.74 -10.14
N THR A 479 -7.47 34.68 -10.58
CA THR A 479 -6.48 33.74 -10.04
C THR A 479 -6.26 33.98 -8.54
N ASP A 480 -6.03 35.24 -8.14
CA ASP A 480 -5.82 35.58 -6.73
C ASP A 480 -7.07 35.33 -5.89
N VAL A 481 -8.26 35.62 -6.42
CA VAL A 481 -9.54 35.32 -5.78
C VAL A 481 -9.72 33.81 -5.54
N THR A 482 -9.35 33.01 -6.53
CA THR A 482 -9.46 31.55 -6.43
C THR A 482 -8.43 30.96 -5.48
N ILE A 483 -7.20 31.48 -5.47
CA ILE A 483 -6.16 31.12 -4.49
C ILE A 483 -6.66 31.44 -3.08
N ALA A 484 -7.17 32.66 -2.85
CA ALA A 484 -7.71 33.08 -1.56
C ALA A 484 -8.88 32.19 -1.10
N TRP A 485 -9.70 31.69 -2.04
CA TRP A 485 -10.78 30.74 -1.76
C TRP A 485 -10.23 29.42 -1.21
N TYR A 486 -9.23 28.79 -1.87
CA TYR A 486 -8.65 27.53 -1.40
C TYR A 486 -7.89 27.70 -0.09
N GLU A 487 -7.17 28.82 0.09
CA GLU A 487 -6.51 29.15 1.35
C GLU A 487 -7.53 29.33 2.49
N HIS A 488 -8.66 29.99 2.23
CA HIS A 488 -9.76 30.12 3.19
C HIS A 488 -10.33 28.74 3.58
N LEU A 489 -10.60 27.86 2.63
CA LEU A 489 -11.09 26.50 2.92
C LEU A 489 -10.08 25.74 3.78
N ARG A 490 -8.80 25.82 3.45
CA ARG A 490 -7.75 25.17 4.20
C ARG A 490 -7.64 25.70 5.63
N GLN A 491 -7.67 26.99 5.82
CA GLN A 491 -7.63 27.62 7.15
C GLN A 491 -8.84 27.29 8.01
N THR A 492 -10.02 27.19 7.39
CA THR A 492 -11.28 26.99 8.13
C THR A 492 -11.53 25.52 8.47
N TYR A 493 -11.17 24.60 7.57
CA TYR A 493 -11.55 23.19 7.68
C TYR A 493 -10.34 22.23 7.74
N GLY A 494 -9.14 22.69 7.38
CA GLY A 494 -7.98 21.80 7.17
C GLY A 494 -7.44 21.15 8.44
N GLU A 495 -7.58 21.80 9.61
CA GLU A 495 -7.10 21.24 10.88
C GLU A 495 -7.79 19.89 11.22
N ALA A 496 -9.04 19.71 10.81
CA ALA A 496 -9.81 18.49 11.03
C ALA A 496 -9.39 17.33 10.09
N HIS A 497 -8.59 17.60 9.06
CA HIS A 497 -8.27 16.64 7.99
C HIS A 497 -6.75 16.45 7.81
N PRO A 498 -6.00 16.00 8.85
CA PRO A 498 -4.58 15.66 8.68
C PRO A 498 -4.44 14.44 7.76
N ARG A 499 -3.28 14.28 7.13
CA ARG A 499 -2.97 13.04 6.39
C ARG A 499 -2.88 11.86 7.34
N LEU A 500 -3.56 10.77 7.01
CA LEU A 500 -3.62 9.55 7.82
C LEU A 500 -2.73 8.44 7.26
N THR A 501 -2.58 8.37 5.94
CA THR A 501 -1.86 7.27 5.26
C THR A 501 -0.39 7.63 5.06
N GLU A 502 0.52 6.75 5.49
CA GLU A 502 1.97 6.90 5.32
C GLU A 502 2.39 6.48 3.90
N ILE A 503 3.15 7.34 3.20
CA ILE A 503 3.71 7.02 1.88
C ILE A 503 5.14 6.49 2.08
N ARG A 504 5.38 5.25 1.64
CA ARG A 504 6.72 4.64 1.63
C ARG A 504 6.84 3.54 0.58
N SER A 505 8.06 3.25 0.15
CA SER A 505 8.31 2.09 -0.71
C SER A 505 8.24 0.79 0.12
N PHE A 506 7.71 -0.27 -0.49
CA PHE A 506 7.64 -1.58 0.13
C PHE A 506 8.68 -2.53 -0.47
N ASP A 507 9.41 -3.22 0.39
CA ASP A 507 10.26 -4.31 -0.02
C ASP A 507 9.44 -5.42 -0.69
N THR A 508 10.04 -6.06 -1.68
CA THR A 508 9.41 -7.19 -2.33
C THR A 508 9.57 -8.43 -1.46
N ILE A 509 8.47 -8.91 -0.88
CA ILE A 509 8.45 -10.14 -0.09
C ILE A 509 8.47 -11.34 -1.03
N ASP A 510 9.52 -12.15 -0.92
CA ASP A 510 9.58 -13.44 -1.61
C ASP A 510 8.72 -14.47 -0.86
N THR A 511 7.53 -14.72 -1.37
CA THR A 511 6.55 -15.63 -0.76
C THR A 511 7.09 -17.03 -0.53
N ALA A 512 8.05 -17.49 -1.34
CA ALA A 512 8.66 -18.80 -1.17
C ALA A 512 9.61 -18.83 0.04
N LYS A 513 10.31 -17.73 0.34
CA LYS A 513 11.19 -17.63 1.52
C LYS A 513 10.41 -17.56 2.83
N VAL A 514 9.23 -16.94 2.79
CA VAL A 514 8.39 -16.72 3.96
C VAL A 514 7.44 -17.91 4.21
N ALA A 515 7.13 -18.70 3.17
CA ALA A 515 6.27 -19.85 3.28
C ALA A 515 6.80 -20.88 4.29
N GLU A 516 5.91 -21.35 5.14
CA GLU A 516 6.25 -22.40 6.09
C GLU A 516 6.31 -23.78 5.42
N ALA A 517 7.36 -24.54 5.71
CA ALA A 517 7.54 -25.90 5.22
C ALA A 517 6.64 -26.88 5.99
N ASN A 518 5.34 -26.76 5.84
CA ASN A 518 4.30 -27.50 6.57
C ASN A 518 3.91 -28.83 5.92
N GLU A 519 4.37 -29.07 4.69
CA GLU A 519 4.13 -30.29 3.93
C GLU A 519 5.36 -31.18 3.93
N LYS A 520 5.14 -32.48 3.69
CA LYS A 520 6.21 -33.48 3.57
C LYS A 520 6.27 -33.98 2.14
N LEU A 521 7.42 -33.84 1.49
CA LEU A 521 7.65 -34.36 0.15
C LEU A 521 8.09 -35.82 0.19
N TYR A 522 7.49 -36.66 -0.62
CA TYR A 522 7.79 -38.08 -0.77
C TYR A 522 8.11 -38.43 -2.20
N ILE A 523 8.87 -39.52 -2.38
CA ILE A 523 9.24 -40.02 -3.71
C ILE A 523 9.02 -41.52 -3.83
N ASN A 524 8.37 -41.94 -4.92
CA ASN A 524 8.34 -43.33 -5.38
C ASN A 524 9.30 -43.48 -6.56
N ARG A 525 10.53 -43.92 -6.30
CA ARG A 525 11.57 -44.07 -7.33
C ARG A 525 11.28 -45.17 -8.34
N GLN A 526 10.49 -46.21 -7.97
CA GLN A 526 10.17 -47.34 -8.85
C GLN A 526 9.16 -46.92 -9.93
N ASP A 527 8.16 -46.23 -9.52
CA ASP A 527 7.07 -45.82 -10.41
C ASP A 527 7.30 -44.41 -11.00
N GLY A 528 8.21 -43.62 -10.44
CA GLY A 528 8.60 -42.30 -10.92
C GLY A 528 7.61 -41.21 -10.53
N PHE A 529 7.00 -41.29 -9.34
CA PHE A 529 6.12 -40.30 -8.79
C PHE A 529 6.75 -39.56 -7.64
N ILE A 530 6.44 -38.28 -7.50
CA ILE A 530 6.71 -37.47 -6.32
C ILE A 530 5.44 -36.74 -5.87
N GLY A 531 5.40 -36.35 -4.59
CA GLY A 531 4.27 -35.55 -4.09
C GLY A 531 4.09 -35.63 -2.60
N THR A 532 3.20 -34.76 -2.07
CA THR A 532 2.89 -34.67 -0.65
C THR A 532 1.88 -35.74 -0.19
N GLY A 533 1.08 -36.25 -1.14
CA GLY A 533 0.11 -37.32 -0.91
C GLY A 533 0.69 -38.74 -0.82
N LEU A 534 1.96 -38.93 -1.13
CA LEU A 534 2.62 -40.25 -1.19
C LEU A 534 3.17 -40.71 0.17
N LYS A 535 2.37 -40.65 1.23
CA LYS A 535 2.76 -40.88 2.62
C LYS A 535 3.36 -42.26 2.94
N LYS A 536 3.22 -43.23 2.04
CA LYS A 536 3.75 -44.59 2.19
C LYS A 536 5.12 -44.80 1.51
N ASP A 537 5.58 -43.82 0.75
CA ASP A 537 6.81 -43.86 -0.02
C ASP A 537 7.98 -43.19 0.74
N GLU A 538 9.15 -43.12 0.12
CA GLU A 538 10.40 -42.57 0.70
C GLU A 538 10.19 -41.06 1.01
N PHE A 539 10.40 -40.65 2.27
CA PHE A 539 10.41 -39.25 2.69
C PHE A 539 11.68 -38.55 2.17
N VAL A 540 11.53 -37.38 1.60
CA VAL A 540 12.64 -36.57 1.07
C VAL A 540 12.98 -35.41 1.99
N CYS A 541 12.04 -34.51 2.18
CA CYS A 541 12.21 -33.29 2.99
C CYS A 541 10.86 -32.65 3.32
N ASN A 542 10.87 -31.69 4.23
CA ASN A 542 9.74 -30.80 4.42
C ASN A 542 9.76 -29.74 3.33
N CYS A 543 8.59 -29.31 2.87
CA CYS A 543 8.39 -28.30 1.83
C CYS A 543 7.11 -27.52 2.06
N SER A 544 6.92 -26.46 1.30
CA SER A 544 5.67 -25.74 1.15
C SER A 544 4.98 -26.13 -0.17
N ASP A 545 3.67 -25.95 -0.26
CA ASP A 545 2.91 -26.08 -1.50
C ASP A 545 3.32 -25.03 -2.57
N LEU A 546 4.05 -24.00 -2.16
CA LEU A 546 4.60 -22.96 -3.05
C LEU A 546 5.99 -23.29 -3.58
N ASP A 547 6.67 -24.29 -3.01
CA ASP A 547 8.03 -24.65 -3.38
C ASP A 547 8.11 -25.28 -4.76
N ASP A 548 9.26 -25.05 -5.39
CA ASP A 548 9.70 -25.79 -6.56
C ASP A 548 10.66 -26.90 -6.14
N VAL A 549 10.69 -27.97 -6.90
CA VAL A 549 11.55 -29.13 -6.67
C VAL A 549 12.42 -29.37 -7.87
N ILE A 550 13.75 -29.46 -7.67
CA ILE A 550 14.70 -29.84 -8.71
C ILE A 550 14.92 -31.35 -8.65
N ILE A 551 14.90 -31.99 -9.82
CA ILE A 551 15.03 -33.44 -9.99
C ILE A 551 16.14 -33.72 -10.96
N PHE A 552 17.09 -34.58 -10.57
CA PHE A 552 18.18 -35.06 -11.41
C PHE A 552 18.02 -36.56 -11.71
N TYR A 553 18.30 -36.93 -12.97
CA TYR A 553 18.13 -38.27 -13.46
C TYR A 553 19.47 -38.93 -13.79
N ARG A 554 19.50 -40.24 -13.81
CA ARG A 554 20.70 -41.05 -14.08
C ARG A 554 21.30 -40.85 -15.49
N ASP A 555 20.50 -40.46 -16.44
CA ASP A 555 20.93 -40.12 -17.80
C ASP A 555 21.54 -38.73 -17.94
N GLY A 556 21.57 -37.94 -16.86
CA GLY A 556 22.13 -36.59 -16.84
C GLY A 556 21.10 -35.48 -17.08
N LYS A 557 19.86 -35.82 -17.35
CA LYS A 557 18.81 -34.85 -17.43
C LYS A 557 18.41 -34.31 -16.05
N TYR A 558 17.84 -33.12 -16.03
CA TYR A 558 17.23 -32.53 -14.84
C TYR A 558 16.10 -31.53 -15.21
N LYS A 559 15.18 -31.33 -14.31
CA LYS A 559 14.10 -30.37 -14.46
C LYS A 559 13.64 -29.82 -13.10
N VAL A 560 12.96 -28.68 -13.12
CA VAL A 560 12.28 -28.10 -11.96
C VAL A 560 10.77 -28.13 -12.19
N ILE A 561 10.04 -28.55 -11.16
CA ILE A 561 8.58 -28.59 -11.18
C ILE A 561 8.05 -28.05 -9.86
N ARG A 562 6.80 -27.61 -9.82
CA ARG A 562 6.13 -27.22 -8.59
C ARG A 562 5.72 -28.42 -7.76
N VAL A 563 5.76 -28.28 -6.43
CA VAL A 563 5.21 -29.29 -5.49
C VAL A 563 3.73 -29.51 -5.79
N ALA A 564 3.32 -30.76 -5.78
CA ALA A 564 1.93 -31.19 -5.97
C ALA A 564 1.63 -32.42 -5.11
N ASP A 565 0.36 -32.78 -4.94
CA ASP A 565 -0.04 -33.96 -4.16
C ASP A 565 0.53 -35.26 -4.74
N LYS A 566 0.50 -35.41 -6.05
CA LYS A 566 1.08 -36.54 -6.76
C LYS A 566 1.30 -36.18 -8.23
N ILE A 567 2.54 -36.26 -8.67
CA ILE A 567 2.91 -35.96 -10.07
C ILE A 567 3.90 -37.00 -10.58
N PHE A 568 3.69 -37.44 -11.83
CA PHE A 568 4.63 -38.30 -12.52
C PHE A 568 5.79 -37.48 -13.09
N VAL A 569 7.00 -37.83 -12.69
CA VAL A 569 8.21 -37.11 -13.09
C VAL A 569 9.18 -37.94 -13.93
N GLY A 570 8.97 -39.24 -14.02
CA GLY A 570 9.83 -40.16 -14.74
C GLY A 570 10.67 -41.05 -13.80
N LYS A 571 11.25 -42.10 -14.34
CA LYS A 571 12.07 -43.10 -13.59
C LYS A 571 13.55 -42.73 -13.57
N ASN A 572 14.33 -43.47 -12.79
CA ASN A 572 15.79 -43.31 -12.68
C ASN A 572 16.23 -42.00 -12.01
N ILE A 573 15.46 -41.51 -11.08
CA ILE A 573 15.78 -40.32 -10.28
C ILE A 573 16.98 -40.62 -9.37
N ILE A 574 18.02 -39.78 -9.43
CA ILE A 574 19.24 -39.90 -8.56
C ILE A 574 19.21 -38.90 -7.41
N TRP A 575 18.65 -37.72 -7.65
CA TRP A 575 18.59 -36.66 -6.62
C TRP A 575 17.30 -35.87 -6.75
N LEU A 576 16.79 -35.43 -5.62
CA LEU A 576 15.58 -34.63 -5.49
C LEU A 576 15.70 -33.74 -4.26
N GLN A 577 15.46 -32.44 -4.41
CA GLN A 577 15.42 -31.49 -3.31
C GLN A 577 14.54 -30.26 -3.65
N VAL A 578 14.17 -29.47 -2.65
CA VAL A 578 13.55 -28.15 -2.86
C VAL A 578 14.53 -27.25 -3.62
N PHE A 579 14.05 -26.59 -4.64
CA PHE A 579 14.81 -25.67 -5.48
C PHE A 579 14.60 -24.22 -5.01
N LYS A 580 15.68 -23.56 -4.63
CA LYS A 580 15.68 -22.15 -4.29
C LYS A 580 16.19 -21.34 -5.49
N LYS A 581 15.33 -20.50 -6.05
CA LYS A 581 15.70 -19.60 -7.16
C LYS A 581 16.75 -18.60 -6.68
N ASN A 582 17.73 -18.29 -7.53
CA ASN A 582 18.87 -17.41 -7.25
C ASN A 582 19.81 -17.90 -6.14
N ASP A 583 19.76 -19.18 -5.76
CA ASP A 583 20.70 -19.76 -4.83
C ASP A 583 22.03 -20.05 -5.54
N SER A 584 23.02 -19.18 -5.34
CA SER A 584 24.37 -19.34 -5.87
C SER A 584 25.24 -20.24 -4.98
N ARG A 585 24.82 -20.57 -3.75
CA ARG A 585 25.61 -21.33 -2.78
C ARG A 585 25.46 -22.84 -2.88
N THR A 586 24.32 -23.34 -3.36
CA THR A 586 24.12 -24.77 -3.60
C THR A 586 24.93 -25.20 -4.84
N ILE A 587 25.99 -25.95 -4.62
CA ILE A 587 26.87 -26.47 -5.65
C ILE A 587 26.63 -27.97 -5.81
N TYR A 588 26.46 -28.39 -7.05
CA TYR A 588 26.32 -29.80 -7.43
C TYR A 588 27.65 -30.36 -7.91
N ASN A 589 28.09 -31.45 -7.27
CA ASN A 589 29.30 -32.20 -7.69
C ASN A 589 28.86 -33.45 -8.47
N ALA A 590 29.34 -33.64 -9.67
CA ALA A 590 28.95 -34.76 -10.51
C ALA A 590 30.14 -35.41 -11.23
N VAL A 591 30.10 -36.73 -11.34
CA VAL A 591 30.93 -37.50 -12.27
C VAL A 591 30.01 -38.22 -13.24
N TYR A 592 30.21 -38.06 -14.53
CA TYR A 592 29.38 -38.68 -15.56
C TYR A 592 30.19 -39.24 -16.69
N ARG A 593 29.65 -40.26 -17.36
CA ARG A 593 30.15 -40.82 -18.61
C ARG A 593 29.40 -40.19 -19.77
N ASP A 594 30.09 -39.71 -20.76
CA ASP A 594 29.52 -39.14 -21.98
C ASP A 594 29.33 -40.20 -23.06
N GLY A 595 28.07 -40.53 -23.37
CA GLY A 595 27.69 -41.61 -24.29
C GLY A 595 27.83 -43.01 -23.70
N LYS A 596 27.56 -44.06 -24.52
CA LYS A 596 27.60 -45.48 -24.10
C LYS A 596 28.98 -45.97 -23.73
N SER A 597 30.05 -45.50 -24.42
CA SER A 597 31.44 -45.91 -24.25
C SER A 597 32.44 -44.74 -24.22
N GLY A 598 31.94 -43.54 -23.97
CA GLY A 598 32.72 -42.32 -23.98
C GLY A 598 33.56 -42.09 -22.72
N PRO A 599 34.32 -41.01 -22.69
CA PRO A 599 35.16 -40.62 -21.53
C PRO A 599 34.30 -40.20 -20.35
N TYR A 600 34.95 -40.23 -19.19
CA TYR A 600 34.33 -39.78 -17.94
C TYR A 600 34.75 -38.35 -17.61
N TYR A 601 33.81 -37.54 -17.18
CA TYR A 601 33.98 -36.14 -16.82
C TYR A 601 33.64 -35.94 -15.36
N ILE A 602 34.32 -34.98 -14.73
CA ILE A 602 34.06 -34.46 -13.40
C ILE A 602 33.59 -33.01 -13.56
N LYS A 603 32.50 -32.63 -12.89
CA LYS A 603 31.89 -31.33 -13.03
C LYS A 603 31.42 -30.82 -11.69
N ARG A 604 31.65 -29.54 -11.50
CA ARG A 604 31.12 -28.77 -10.37
C ARG A 604 30.31 -27.63 -10.93
N PHE A 605 29.05 -27.46 -10.51
CA PHE A 605 28.15 -26.46 -11.11
C PHE A 605 27.04 -26.06 -10.15
N ASN A 606 26.44 -24.90 -10.40
CA ASN A 606 25.21 -24.43 -9.74
C ASN A 606 24.03 -24.32 -10.71
N VAL A 607 22.85 -24.18 -10.17
CA VAL A 607 21.60 -23.94 -10.91
C VAL A 607 20.86 -22.78 -10.22
N THR A 608 21.08 -21.55 -10.68
CA THR A 608 20.51 -20.35 -10.07
C THR A 608 19.14 -20.00 -10.64
N SER A 609 18.94 -20.22 -11.95
CA SER A 609 17.67 -19.97 -12.62
C SER A 609 17.36 -21.04 -13.65
N ILE A 610 16.08 -21.39 -13.76
CA ILE A 610 15.61 -22.44 -14.65
C ILE A 610 14.11 -22.25 -14.93
N THR A 611 13.68 -22.55 -16.16
CA THR A 611 12.25 -22.54 -16.53
C THR A 611 11.59 -23.82 -16.02
N ARG A 612 10.44 -23.71 -15.33
CA ARG A 612 9.67 -24.86 -14.86
C ARG A 612 9.24 -25.76 -16.01
N ASP A 613 9.12 -27.04 -15.73
CA ASP A 613 8.62 -28.10 -16.63
C ASP A 613 9.47 -28.34 -17.88
N ARG A 614 10.58 -27.63 -18.05
CA ARG A 614 11.53 -27.82 -19.13
C ARG A 614 12.66 -28.76 -18.69
N GLU A 615 13.01 -29.72 -19.56
CA GLU A 615 14.15 -30.60 -19.33
C GLU A 615 15.47 -29.94 -19.78
N TYR A 616 16.49 -30.11 -18.98
CA TYR A 616 17.87 -29.68 -19.22
C TYR A 616 18.84 -30.84 -19.06
N ASP A 617 20.02 -30.73 -19.59
CA ASP A 617 21.05 -31.78 -19.54
C ASP A 617 22.34 -31.25 -18.92
N LEU A 618 22.86 -31.96 -17.90
CA LEU A 618 24.12 -31.62 -17.24
C LEU A 618 25.34 -32.17 -18.00
N THR A 619 25.11 -33.12 -18.93
CA THR A 619 26.11 -33.66 -19.86
C THR A 619 26.08 -32.84 -21.16
N LYS A 620 26.48 -33.37 -22.30
CA LYS A 620 26.27 -32.72 -23.61
C LYS A 620 25.10 -33.31 -24.41
N GLY A 621 24.26 -34.09 -23.76
CA GLY A 621 23.11 -34.72 -24.40
C GLY A 621 23.47 -35.90 -25.29
N THR A 622 24.66 -36.43 -25.21
CA THR A 622 25.05 -37.58 -25.96
C THR A 622 24.24 -38.80 -25.52
N ALA A 623 23.62 -39.50 -26.47
CA ALA A 623 22.77 -40.65 -26.18
C ALA A 623 23.54 -41.76 -25.45
N GLY A 624 22.98 -42.19 -24.29
CA GLY A 624 23.59 -43.21 -23.43
C GLY A 624 24.59 -42.66 -22.40
N SER A 625 24.64 -41.32 -22.20
CA SER A 625 25.33 -40.70 -21.08
C SER A 625 24.77 -41.20 -19.74
N ARG A 626 25.61 -41.28 -18.72
CA ARG A 626 25.22 -41.77 -17.41
C ARG A 626 25.95 -41.09 -16.26
N VAL A 627 25.24 -40.61 -15.29
CA VAL A 627 25.78 -40.07 -14.03
C VAL A 627 26.24 -41.24 -13.14
N MET A 628 27.48 -41.21 -12.70
CA MET A 628 28.13 -42.22 -11.87
C MET A 628 28.20 -41.79 -10.39
N TYR A 629 28.32 -40.48 -10.16
CA TYR A 629 28.34 -39.85 -8.83
C TYR A 629 27.63 -38.51 -8.88
N PHE A 630 26.88 -38.19 -7.82
CA PHE A 630 26.18 -36.93 -7.72
C PHE A 630 25.95 -36.58 -6.26
N THR A 631 26.26 -35.33 -5.88
CA THR A 631 25.93 -34.74 -4.57
C THR A 631 25.50 -33.30 -4.74
N ALA A 632 24.72 -32.82 -3.77
CA ALA A 632 24.34 -31.43 -3.65
C ALA A 632 24.91 -30.87 -2.35
N ASN A 633 25.63 -29.75 -2.45
CA ASN A 633 26.41 -29.16 -1.37
C ASN A 633 25.87 -27.76 -1.10
N PRO A 634 25.06 -27.54 -0.03
CA PRO A 634 24.34 -26.29 0.19
C PRO A 634 25.19 -25.04 0.43
N ASN A 635 26.47 -25.23 0.76
CA ASN A 635 27.42 -24.14 0.97
C ASN A 635 28.71 -24.36 0.14
N GLY A 636 28.63 -25.02 -1.01
CA GLY A 636 29.76 -25.21 -1.89
C GLY A 636 30.87 -26.06 -1.28
N GLU A 637 30.53 -27.04 -0.42
CA GLU A 637 31.47 -27.97 0.15
C GLU A 637 32.13 -28.79 -0.95
N ALA A 638 33.46 -28.96 -0.87
CA ALA A 638 34.24 -29.74 -1.80
C ALA A 638 34.58 -31.10 -1.17
N GLU A 639 34.21 -32.15 -1.87
CA GLU A 639 34.41 -33.54 -1.43
C GLU A 639 35.62 -34.14 -2.10
N VAL A 640 36.24 -35.10 -1.42
CA VAL A 640 37.25 -35.97 -2.04
C VAL A 640 36.60 -37.29 -2.42
N ILE A 641 36.70 -37.68 -3.68
CA ILE A 641 36.15 -38.93 -4.19
C ILE A 641 37.22 -39.92 -4.56
N LYS A 642 36.92 -41.21 -4.38
CA LYS A 642 37.70 -42.33 -4.85
C LYS A 642 37.02 -42.97 -6.05
N VAL A 643 37.72 -42.94 -7.18
CA VAL A 643 37.29 -43.52 -8.46
C VAL A 643 37.99 -44.84 -8.67
N THR A 644 37.27 -45.96 -8.74
CA THR A 644 37.78 -47.29 -9.01
C THR A 644 37.63 -47.55 -10.50
N LEU A 645 38.71 -47.94 -11.16
CA LEU A 645 38.73 -48.27 -12.58
C LEU A 645 38.52 -49.78 -12.79
N ASP A 646 37.95 -50.12 -13.94
CA ASP A 646 37.85 -51.51 -14.34
C ASP A 646 39.25 -52.09 -14.55
N VAL A 647 39.44 -53.36 -14.12
CA VAL A 647 40.73 -54.08 -14.23
C VAL A 647 40.88 -54.59 -15.65
N ASP A 648 41.99 -54.26 -16.31
CA ASP A 648 42.39 -54.86 -17.56
C ASP A 648 43.21 -56.12 -17.23
N THR A 649 42.62 -57.31 -17.45
CA THR A 649 43.18 -58.61 -17.10
C THR A 649 44.48 -58.87 -17.79
N ASN A 650 44.82 -58.13 -18.86
CA ASN A 650 46.08 -58.33 -19.63
C ASN A 650 47.27 -57.51 -19.12
N LYS A 651 47.07 -56.68 -18.06
CA LYS A 651 48.14 -55.83 -17.51
C LYS A 651 48.52 -56.22 -16.06
N LYS A 652 49.77 -56.57 -15.81
CA LYS A 652 50.31 -57.02 -14.50
C LYS A 652 50.45 -55.87 -13.45
N LYS A 653 50.58 -54.61 -13.83
CA LYS A 653 50.62 -53.44 -12.92
C LYS A 653 49.78 -52.32 -13.48
N GLN A 654 48.70 -51.90 -12.73
CA GLN A 654 47.89 -50.82 -13.11
C GLN A 654 47.40 -50.05 -11.84
N ASN A 655 47.32 -48.76 -11.95
CA ASN A 655 46.62 -47.94 -10.92
C ASN A 655 45.11 -48.16 -11.06
N ILE A 656 44.50 -48.80 -10.08
CA ILE A 656 43.08 -49.18 -10.05
C ILE A 656 42.26 -48.06 -9.44
N PHE A 657 42.92 -47.10 -8.75
CA PHE A 657 42.25 -46.03 -8.07
C PHE A 657 42.74 -44.65 -8.52
N LEU A 658 41.83 -43.72 -8.67
CA LEU A 658 42.09 -42.30 -8.79
C LEU A 658 41.40 -41.59 -7.61
N GLU A 659 42.11 -40.71 -6.97
CA GLU A 659 41.49 -39.80 -5.99
C GLU A 659 41.39 -38.42 -6.64
N LYS A 660 40.23 -37.77 -6.45
CA LYS A 660 39.99 -36.44 -6.96
C LYS A 660 39.31 -35.62 -5.89
N ASP A 661 39.84 -34.44 -5.70
CA ASP A 661 39.28 -33.40 -4.84
C ASP A 661 38.47 -32.45 -5.70
N PHE A 662 37.23 -32.20 -5.30
CA PHE A 662 36.39 -31.24 -5.99
C PHE A 662 36.82 -29.79 -5.73
N SER A 663 37.63 -29.50 -4.71
CA SER A 663 38.18 -28.14 -4.49
C SER A 663 39.09 -27.68 -5.64
N GLU A 664 39.73 -28.64 -6.34
CA GLU A 664 40.55 -28.38 -7.53
C GLU A 664 39.71 -28.09 -8.80
N ILE A 665 38.38 -28.26 -8.73
CA ILE A 665 37.49 -28.14 -9.87
C ILE A 665 36.75 -26.83 -9.79
N ALA A 666 36.96 -25.93 -10.76
CA ALA A 666 36.27 -24.68 -10.86
C ALA A 666 34.75 -24.90 -11.03
N ILE A 667 33.93 -24.05 -10.38
CA ILE A 667 32.48 -24.03 -10.54
C ILE A 667 32.17 -23.48 -11.93
N LYS A 668 31.45 -24.26 -12.73
CA LYS A 668 31.11 -23.92 -14.11
C LYS A 668 29.59 -23.67 -14.25
N GLY A 669 29.22 -23.00 -15.32
CA GLY A 669 27.83 -22.88 -15.70
C GLY A 669 27.19 -24.24 -15.96
N ARG A 670 25.85 -24.32 -15.72
CA ARG A 670 25.09 -25.57 -15.85
C ARG A 670 25.24 -26.28 -17.21
N ALA A 671 25.36 -25.54 -18.31
CA ALA A 671 25.48 -26.07 -19.67
C ALA A 671 26.94 -26.40 -20.08
N ALA A 672 27.93 -25.99 -19.29
CA ALA A 672 29.33 -26.22 -19.61
C ALA A 672 29.72 -27.70 -19.49
N GLN A 673 30.66 -28.17 -20.30
CA GLN A 673 31.22 -29.53 -20.19
C GLN A 673 32.10 -29.64 -18.94
N GLY A 674 32.06 -30.79 -18.26
CA GLY A 674 32.95 -31.12 -17.15
C GLY A 674 34.42 -31.21 -17.59
N ASN A 675 35.34 -31.23 -16.62
CA ASN A 675 36.74 -31.53 -16.86
C ASN A 675 36.92 -33.03 -17.13
N LEU A 676 37.83 -33.39 -18.03
CA LEU A 676 38.11 -34.81 -18.32
C LEU A 676 38.68 -35.48 -17.08
N LEU A 677 37.95 -36.48 -16.56
CA LEU A 677 38.42 -37.29 -15.43
C LEU A 677 39.30 -38.44 -15.90
N THR A 678 38.76 -39.25 -16.80
CA THR A 678 39.50 -40.38 -17.37
C THR A 678 38.84 -40.91 -18.65
N ARG A 679 39.66 -41.51 -19.56
CA ARG A 679 39.18 -42.25 -20.72
C ARG A 679 39.07 -43.75 -20.46
N LYS A 680 39.53 -44.22 -19.28
CA LYS A 680 39.43 -45.61 -18.87
C LYS A 680 38.05 -45.89 -18.29
N SER A 681 37.60 -47.15 -18.42
CA SER A 681 36.32 -47.55 -17.85
C SER A 681 36.33 -47.43 -16.31
N VAL A 682 35.27 -46.81 -15.75
CA VAL A 682 35.11 -46.62 -14.32
C VAL A 682 34.11 -47.65 -13.78
N HIS A 683 34.55 -48.43 -12.85
CA HIS A 683 33.72 -49.40 -12.13
C HIS A 683 32.79 -48.73 -11.13
N ARG A 684 33.37 -47.85 -10.26
CA ARG A 684 32.63 -47.22 -9.16
C ARG A 684 33.26 -45.89 -8.74
N VAL A 685 32.45 -44.94 -8.34
CA VAL A 685 32.84 -43.69 -7.70
C VAL A 685 32.20 -43.63 -6.32
N VAL A 686 32.96 -43.36 -5.27
CA VAL A 686 32.51 -43.26 -3.90
C VAL A 686 33.09 -42.04 -3.21
N LEU A 687 32.38 -41.47 -2.29
CA LEU A 687 32.87 -40.45 -1.38
C LEU A 687 34.01 -41.04 -0.52
N LYS A 688 35.12 -40.32 -0.40
CA LYS A 688 36.24 -40.65 0.49
C LYS A 688 36.20 -39.82 1.76
N SER A 689 36.04 -38.50 1.60
CA SER A 689 35.91 -37.56 2.72
C SER A 689 35.12 -36.33 2.30
N HIS A 690 34.44 -35.75 3.27
CA HIS A 690 33.82 -34.44 3.10
C HIS A 690 34.92 -33.36 3.16
N GLY A 691 34.78 -32.31 2.38
CA GLY A 691 35.66 -31.16 2.34
C GLY A 691 34.98 -29.89 2.92
N ARG A 692 35.74 -28.81 2.89
CA ARG A 692 35.26 -27.50 3.35
C ARG A 692 34.57 -26.75 2.22
N SER A 693 33.85 -25.69 2.61
CA SER A 693 33.31 -24.71 1.64
C SER A 693 34.44 -24.04 0.86
N THR A 694 34.23 -23.88 -0.44
CA THR A 694 35.12 -23.12 -1.34
C THR A 694 34.54 -21.78 -1.75
N LEU A 695 33.41 -21.42 -1.18
CA LEU A 695 32.76 -20.13 -1.41
C LEU A 695 33.20 -19.12 -0.36
N GLY A 696 33.13 -17.84 -0.67
CA GLY A 696 33.39 -16.75 0.26
C GLY A 696 32.43 -16.76 1.46
N GLY A 697 32.63 -15.82 2.36
CA GLY A 697 31.88 -15.73 3.60
C GLY A 697 30.36 -15.80 3.44
N ARG A 698 29.67 -16.14 4.52
CA ARG A 698 28.20 -16.22 4.56
C ARG A 698 27.67 -15.23 5.56
N LYS A 699 26.70 -14.41 5.16
CA LYS A 699 26.00 -13.50 6.06
C LYS A 699 25.18 -14.30 7.08
N VAL A 700 25.26 -13.92 8.35
CA VAL A 700 24.59 -14.58 9.46
C VAL A 700 23.82 -13.53 10.25
N TRP A 701 22.56 -13.81 10.55
CA TRP A 701 21.67 -12.99 11.38
C TRP A 701 21.34 -13.71 12.67
N TYR A 702 21.12 -12.93 13.73
CA TYR A 702 20.63 -13.39 15.01
C TYR A 702 19.22 -12.87 15.26
N ASP A 703 18.30 -13.80 15.41
CA ASP A 703 16.91 -13.50 15.77
C ASP A 703 16.74 -13.68 17.30
N ALA A 704 16.53 -12.54 17.99
CA ALA A 704 16.37 -12.50 19.43
C ALA A 704 15.05 -13.13 19.92
N ASP A 705 13.99 -13.14 19.10
CA ASP A 705 12.70 -13.69 19.46
C ASP A 705 12.75 -15.22 19.60
N VAL A 706 13.44 -15.87 18.69
CA VAL A 706 13.67 -17.33 18.71
C VAL A 706 15.00 -17.75 19.33
N ARG A 707 15.89 -16.78 19.61
CA ARG A 707 17.24 -16.98 20.17
C ARG A 707 18.10 -17.92 19.32
N ARG A 708 18.05 -17.75 18.01
CA ARG A 708 18.77 -18.57 17.04
C ARG A 708 19.39 -17.75 15.93
N LEU A 709 20.35 -18.37 15.26
CA LEU A 709 20.91 -17.83 14.04
C LEU A 709 20.07 -18.21 12.83
N ASN A 710 20.12 -17.39 11.78
CA ASN A 710 19.51 -17.68 10.49
C ASN A 710 20.35 -17.09 9.34
N TYR A 711 20.02 -17.52 8.13
CA TYR A 711 20.59 -17.02 6.87
C TYR A 711 19.52 -16.32 6.00
N GLU A 712 18.36 -16.04 6.58
CA GLU A 712 17.14 -15.60 5.90
C GLU A 712 16.85 -14.11 6.14
N GLU A 713 17.83 -13.35 6.61
CA GLU A 713 17.77 -11.90 6.82
C GLU A 713 16.76 -11.46 7.91
N HIS A 714 16.49 -12.35 8.90
CA HIS A 714 15.63 -12.05 10.03
C HIS A 714 16.43 -11.67 11.28
N GLY A 715 16.07 -10.55 11.90
CA GLY A 715 16.74 -10.04 13.09
C GLY A 715 18.00 -9.23 12.78
N ARG A 716 18.98 -9.25 13.70
CA ARG A 716 20.21 -8.46 13.62
C ARG A 716 21.28 -9.14 12.77
N LEU A 717 21.83 -8.46 11.77
CA LEU A 717 22.99 -8.94 11.02
C LEU A 717 24.23 -8.94 11.93
N LEU A 718 24.88 -10.10 12.05
CA LEU A 718 26.13 -10.26 12.77
C LEU A 718 27.39 -10.06 11.90
N GLY A 719 27.22 -10.07 10.59
CA GLY A 719 28.30 -9.92 9.61
C GLY A 719 28.46 -11.13 8.69
N GLU A 720 29.55 -11.14 7.96
CA GLU A 720 29.93 -12.22 7.03
C GLU A 720 30.92 -13.17 7.69
N PHE A 721 30.62 -14.48 7.67
CA PHE A 721 31.36 -15.54 8.35
C PHE A 721 32.00 -16.49 7.37
N ASN A 722 33.29 -16.70 7.51
CA ASN A 722 34.04 -17.73 6.83
C ASN A 722 34.15 -19.01 7.68
N ASP A 723 34.59 -20.10 7.06
CA ASP A 723 34.80 -21.35 7.77
C ASP A 723 35.90 -21.19 8.85
N GLY A 724 35.50 -21.39 10.11
CA GLY A 724 36.39 -21.20 11.27
C GLY A 724 36.11 -19.93 12.09
N ASP A 725 35.31 -18.99 11.59
CA ASP A 725 34.90 -17.82 12.36
C ASP A 725 33.99 -18.23 13.53
N ASN A 726 34.09 -17.48 14.59
CA ASN A 726 33.27 -17.68 15.80
C ASN A 726 32.39 -16.47 16.10
N ILE A 727 31.36 -16.71 16.84
CA ILE A 727 30.48 -15.72 17.44
C ILE A 727 30.92 -15.49 18.87
N LEU A 728 31.03 -14.23 19.30
CA LEU A 728 31.17 -13.82 20.68
C LEU A 728 29.79 -13.59 21.27
N VAL A 729 29.55 -14.16 22.44
CA VAL A 729 28.34 -13.93 23.26
C VAL A 729 28.78 -13.36 24.59
N VAL A 730 28.20 -12.22 24.96
CA VAL A 730 28.40 -11.56 26.24
C VAL A 730 27.07 -11.48 26.97
N LEU A 731 27.02 -11.96 28.19
CA LEU A 731 25.82 -12.02 29.02
C LEU A 731 25.75 -10.83 30.01
N ASP A 732 24.58 -10.51 30.50
CA ASP A 732 24.35 -9.42 31.44
C ASP A 732 25.07 -9.59 32.78
N ASN A 733 25.33 -10.85 33.19
CA ASN A 733 26.07 -11.18 34.41
C ASN A 733 27.60 -11.01 34.28
N GLY A 734 28.10 -10.59 33.11
CA GLY A 734 29.51 -10.44 32.85
C GLY A 734 30.22 -11.70 32.36
N ASP A 735 29.49 -12.77 32.07
CA ASP A 735 30.05 -13.94 31.42
C ASP A 735 30.18 -13.71 29.92
N PHE A 736 31.19 -14.28 29.30
CA PHE A 736 31.36 -14.34 27.86
C PHE A 736 31.88 -15.68 27.41
N TYR A 737 31.52 -16.06 26.16
CA TYR A 737 32.06 -17.25 25.51
C TYR A 737 32.03 -17.11 24.00
N THR A 738 32.77 -17.97 23.29
CA THR A 738 32.72 -18.03 21.84
C THR A 738 32.14 -19.36 21.36
N THR A 739 31.35 -19.32 20.31
CA THR A 739 30.75 -20.49 19.66
C THR A 739 30.84 -20.39 18.12
N ASN A 740 30.58 -21.50 17.44
CA ASN A 740 30.48 -21.49 15.98
C ASN A 740 29.13 -20.88 15.55
N PHE A 741 28.98 -20.63 14.25
CA PHE A 741 27.74 -20.09 13.67
C PHE A 741 26.76 -21.17 13.16
N ASP A 742 26.67 -22.30 13.86
CA ASP A 742 25.70 -23.37 13.55
C ASP A 742 24.28 -22.90 13.88
N LEU A 743 23.34 -23.05 12.93
CA LEU A 743 21.93 -22.68 13.10
C LEU A 743 21.21 -23.45 14.21
N ASN A 744 21.77 -24.60 14.63
CA ASN A 744 21.23 -25.37 15.75
C ASN A 744 21.55 -24.78 17.13
N ASN A 745 22.48 -23.82 17.18
CA ASN A 745 22.77 -23.13 18.44
C ASN A 745 21.54 -22.43 18.98
N HIS A 746 21.29 -22.61 20.26
CA HIS A 746 20.28 -21.89 21.01
C HIS A 746 20.95 -21.07 22.10
N PHE A 747 20.64 -19.78 22.11
CA PHE A 747 21.28 -18.82 23.00
C PHE A 747 20.42 -18.51 24.23
N GLU A 748 21.06 -17.96 25.27
CA GLU A 748 20.43 -17.55 26.51
C GLU A 748 19.51 -16.32 26.31
N GLY A 749 18.64 -16.04 27.29
CA GLY A 749 17.72 -14.89 27.23
C GLY A 749 18.31 -13.58 27.76
N ASN A 750 19.47 -13.64 28.41
CA ASN A 750 20.14 -12.50 29.05
C ASN A 750 21.42 -12.06 28.30
N ILE A 751 21.35 -12.06 26.97
CA ILE A 751 22.45 -11.62 26.13
C ILE A 751 22.52 -10.11 26.12
N ARG A 752 23.66 -9.55 26.49
CA ARG A 752 24.03 -8.15 26.37
C ARG A 752 24.51 -7.83 24.96
N THR A 753 25.41 -8.66 24.43
CA THR A 753 25.98 -8.49 23.09
C THR A 753 26.20 -9.83 22.45
N ILE A 754 25.87 -9.95 21.18
CA ILE A 754 26.20 -11.07 20.31
C ILE A 754 26.71 -10.51 18.98
N GLU A 755 27.91 -10.94 18.57
CA GLU A 755 28.56 -10.43 17.36
C GLU A 755 29.60 -11.40 16.81
N LYS A 756 30.12 -11.13 15.63
CA LYS A 756 31.27 -11.85 15.10
C LYS A 756 32.49 -11.60 16.00
N TRP A 757 33.10 -12.67 16.48
CA TRP A 757 34.27 -12.53 17.36
C TRP A 757 35.47 -11.98 16.60
N ASN A 758 36.07 -10.91 17.14
CA ASN A 758 37.29 -10.30 16.68
C ASN A 758 38.34 -10.34 17.81
N PRO A 759 39.48 -11.04 17.61
CA PRO A 759 40.53 -11.17 18.62
C PRO A 759 41.20 -9.84 18.99
N ASP A 760 41.22 -8.88 18.08
CA ASP A 760 41.90 -7.59 18.24
C ASP A 760 41.01 -6.52 18.89
N LYS A 761 39.75 -6.80 19.05
CA LYS A 761 38.76 -5.87 19.61
C LYS A 761 39.01 -5.64 21.09
N VAL A 762 39.17 -4.37 21.46
CA VAL A 762 39.40 -3.96 22.85
C VAL A 762 38.09 -3.50 23.47
N TRP A 763 37.74 -4.10 24.60
CA TRP A 763 36.59 -3.75 25.39
C TRP A 763 36.99 -2.89 26.58
N THR A 764 36.17 -1.91 26.90
CA THR A 764 36.32 -1.06 28.06
C THR A 764 35.15 -1.28 29.01
N ALA A 765 35.44 -1.63 30.26
CA ALA A 765 34.40 -1.86 31.27
C ALA A 765 34.67 -1.06 32.54
N VAL A 766 33.60 -0.54 33.15
CA VAL A 766 33.61 0.02 34.50
C VAL A 766 32.82 -0.91 35.42
N ILE A 767 33.46 -1.35 36.51
CA ILE A 767 32.94 -2.33 37.43
C ILE A 767 33.01 -1.78 38.85
N PHE A 768 31.91 -1.80 39.58
CA PHE A 768 31.89 -1.55 41.02
C PHE A 768 32.36 -2.80 41.73
N ASP A 769 33.45 -2.73 42.45
CA ASP A 769 34.09 -3.84 43.14
C ASP A 769 33.60 -3.93 44.62
N ALA A 770 32.77 -4.92 44.87
CA ALA A 770 32.15 -5.17 46.20
C ALA A 770 33.20 -5.48 47.26
N ASP A 771 34.32 -6.10 46.93
CA ASP A 771 35.42 -6.43 47.85
C ASP A 771 36.19 -5.18 48.28
N ASN A 772 36.02 -4.05 47.55
CA ASN A 772 36.74 -2.80 47.79
C ASN A 772 35.76 -1.63 47.92
N GLN A 773 34.86 -1.71 48.87
CA GLN A 773 33.93 -0.61 49.24
C GLN A 773 33.05 -0.14 48.08
N ASN A 774 32.76 -1.00 47.11
CA ASN A 774 32.03 -0.64 45.90
C ASN A 774 32.64 0.54 45.06
N TYR A 775 33.97 0.71 45.14
CA TYR A 775 34.62 1.70 44.28
C TYR A 775 34.55 1.27 42.79
N PRO A 776 34.42 2.27 41.86
CA PRO A 776 34.42 1.97 40.46
C PRO A 776 35.86 1.78 39.94
N TYR A 777 36.07 0.66 39.21
CA TYR A 777 37.30 0.32 38.53
C TYR A 777 37.11 0.31 37.04
N LEU A 778 37.97 1.00 36.31
CA LEU A 778 38.02 0.97 34.85
C LEU A 778 39.08 -0.04 34.39
N LYS A 779 38.70 -0.87 33.44
CA LYS A 779 39.64 -1.77 32.78
C LYS A 779 39.41 -1.83 31.27
N ARG A 780 40.49 -2.08 30.53
CA ARG A 780 40.46 -2.34 29.09
C ARG A 780 41.08 -3.70 28.84
N PHE A 781 40.38 -4.52 28.04
CA PHE A 781 40.80 -5.90 27.82
C PHE A 781 40.29 -6.43 26.48
N GLN A 782 40.87 -7.55 26.02
CA GLN A 782 40.40 -8.31 24.88
C GLN A 782 39.71 -9.58 25.36
N MET A 783 38.67 -10.03 24.64
CA MET A 783 37.95 -11.26 24.95
C MET A 783 38.56 -12.41 24.16
N GLU A 784 39.21 -13.36 24.85
CA GLU A 784 39.84 -14.51 24.25
C GLU A 784 38.82 -15.56 23.80
N ALA A 785 39.14 -16.30 22.74
CA ALA A 785 38.29 -17.39 22.27
C ALA A 785 38.16 -18.47 23.33
N THR A 786 36.97 -18.74 23.81
CA THR A 786 36.68 -19.74 24.81
C THR A 786 35.30 -20.36 24.65
N LYS A 787 35.24 -21.69 24.66
CA LYS A 787 33.97 -22.42 24.61
C LYS A 787 33.28 -22.53 26.00
N ARG A 788 34.00 -22.27 27.08
CA ARG A 788 33.46 -22.28 28.45
C ARG A 788 33.28 -20.86 28.88
N PRO A 789 32.12 -20.50 29.49
CA PRO A 789 31.91 -19.16 29.98
C PRO A 789 33.04 -18.69 30.89
N GLN A 790 33.54 -17.49 30.67
CA GLN A 790 34.51 -16.78 31.46
C GLN A 790 33.90 -15.46 31.92
N ASN A 791 34.15 -15.09 33.18
CA ASN A 791 33.62 -13.84 33.72
C ASN A 791 34.69 -12.75 33.75
N TYR A 792 34.33 -11.56 33.17
CA TYR A 792 35.22 -10.40 33.24
C TYR A 792 34.86 -9.41 34.36
N VAL A 793 33.72 -9.57 35.06
CA VAL A 793 33.31 -8.70 36.15
C VAL A 793 34.00 -9.07 37.46
N GLY A 794 34.40 -10.32 37.61
CA GLY A 794 35.09 -10.89 38.77
C GLY A 794 34.29 -12.00 39.47
N GLU A 795 34.93 -12.67 40.48
CA GLU A 795 34.35 -13.84 41.14
C GLU A 795 33.28 -13.51 42.19
N ASN A 796 33.23 -12.24 42.65
CA ASN A 796 32.23 -11.84 43.64
C ASN A 796 30.91 -11.48 42.95
N GLU A 797 29.83 -12.21 43.26
CA GLU A 797 28.48 -11.98 42.71
C GLU A 797 27.91 -10.60 43.05
N ALA A 798 28.42 -9.93 44.09
CA ALA A 798 28.00 -8.56 44.44
C ALA A 798 28.68 -7.49 43.60
N ASN A 799 29.62 -7.83 42.74
CA ASN A 799 30.20 -6.90 41.77
C ASN A 799 29.16 -6.44 40.75
N ARG A 800 29.16 -5.17 40.42
CA ARG A 800 28.19 -4.58 39.48
C ARG A 800 28.89 -4.00 38.30
N LEU A 801 28.50 -4.44 37.12
CA LEU A 801 28.91 -3.81 35.87
C LEU A 801 28.14 -2.50 35.69
N ALA A 802 28.86 -1.37 35.58
CA ALA A 802 28.27 -0.07 35.32
C ALA A 802 28.23 0.25 33.82
N LEU A 803 29.33 -0.03 33.12
CA LEU A 803 29.47 0.26 31.70
C LEU A 803 30.28 -0.86 31.02
N LEU A 804 29.89 -1.21 29.79
CA LEU A 804 30.69 -1.99 28.85
C LEU A 804 30.56 -1.35 27.48
N THR A 805 31.70 -0.97 26.89
CA THR A 805 31.74 -0.38 25.54
C THR A 805 32.90 -0.96 24.73
N ASP A 806 32.71 -0.98 23.43
CA ASP A 806 33.71 -1.37 22.43
C ASP A 806 34.22 -0.16 21.62
N THR A 807 33.86 1.03 22.00
CA THR A 807 34.35 2.29 21.39
C THR A 807 35.88 2.33 21.43
N VAL A 808 36.51 2.68 20.32
CA VAL A 808 37.97 2.62 20.17
C VAL A 808 38.64 3.60 21.11
N TYR A 809 38.11 4.81 21.25
CA TYR A 809 38.59 5.88 22.14
C TYR A 809 37.52 6.30 23.15
N PRO A 810 37.18 5.44 24.13
CA PRO A 810 36.04 5.70 24.99
C PRO A 810 36.36 6.84 25.98
N ARG A 811 35.46 7.84 26.05
CA ARG A 811 35.50 8.96 26.96
C ARG A 811 34.33 8.85 27.92
N LEU A 812 34.62 8.91 29.20
CA LEU A 812 33.62 8.67 30.23
C LEU A 812 33.42 9.93 31.08
N GLN A 813 32.15 10.23 31.39
CA GLN A 813 31.77 11.25 32.37
C GLN A 813 31.26 10.54 33.64
N ILE A 814 31.81 10.89 34.78
CA ILE A 814 31.43 10.38 36.08
C ILE A 814 30.73 11.48 36.84
N THR A 815 29.48 11.29 37.18
CA THR A 815 28.69 12.20 38.03
C THR A 815 28.67 11.69 39.45
N PHE A 816 28.82 12.59 40.40
CA PHE A 816 28.90 12.24 41.80
C PHE A 816 27.52 12.41 42.49
N GLY A 817 27.22 11.53 43.46
CA GLY A 817 25.98 11.53 44.20
C GLY A 817 26.17 11.54 45.72
N GLY A 818 25.06 11.53 46.44
CA GLY A 818 25.04 11.49 47.90
C GLY A 818 25.83 12.61 48.55
N ALA A 819 26.82 12.26 49.40
CA ALA A 819 27.68 13.24 50.08
C ALA A 819 28.59 14.04 49.13
N ASP A 820 28.84 13.52 47.93
CA ASP A 820 29.73 14.10 46.92
C ASP A 820 29.01 14.82 45.76
N ALA A 821 27.66 14.93 45.81
CA ALA A 821 26.80 15.46 44.73
C ALA A 821 27.16 16.91 44.29
N THR A 822 27.86 17.69 45.11
CA THR A 822 28.28 19.05 44.77
C THR A 822 29.57 19.14 43.97
N ARG A 823 30.24 18.02 43.73
CA ARG A 823 31.44 17.94 42.94
C ARG A 823 31.16 18.10 41.46
N ALA A 824 32.08 18.78 40.75
CA ALA A 824 32.00 18.82 39.29
C ALA A 824 32.19 17.42 38.72
N PRO A 825 31.48 17.06 37.64
CA PRO A 825 31.64 15.80 36.92
C PRO A 825 33.09 15.58 36.52
N LEU A 826 33.58 14.35 36.61
CA LEU A 826 34.94 13.97 36.23
C LEU A 826 34.90 13.32 34.85
N GLU A 827 35.61 13.91 33.88
CA GLU A 827 35.78 13.32 32.59
C GLU A 827 37.10 12.54 32.50
N ILE A 828 37.04 11.36 31.89
CA ILE A 828 38.19 10.46 31.77
C ILE A 828 38.27 9.92 30.34
N ASP A 829 39.42 10.11 29.72
CA ASP A 829 39.81 9.36 28.52
C ASP A 829 40.33 7.98 28.97
N ALA A 830 39.58 6.93 28.64
CA ALA A 830 39.87 5.58 29.11
C ALA A 830 41.19 5.02 28.57
N GLU A 831 41.61 5.45 27.38
CA GLU A 831 42.83 4.98 26.75
C GLU A 831 44.07 5.50 27.50
N SER A 832 44.08 6.79 27.81
CA SER A 832 45.19 7.44 28.55
C SER A 832 45.17 7.03 30.02
N PHE A 833 43.97 6.65 30.55
CA PHE A 833 43.86 6.34 31.97
C PHE A 833 44.35 4.90 32.29
N VAL A 834 44.02 3.88 31.47
CA VAL A 834 44.40 2.51 31.70
C VAL A 834 44.74 1.78 30.40
N GLY A 835 45.88 1.13 30.34
CA GLY A 835 46.29 0.31 29.21
C GLY A 835 45.52 -1.02 29.15
N VAL A 836 45.52 -1.64 27.95
CA VAL A 836 44.88 -2.96 27.72
C VAL A 836 45.63 -4.03 28.54
N LYS A 837 44.86 -4.87 29.24
CA LYS A 837 45.36 -5.99 30.06
C LYS A 837 44.45 -7.21 29.84
N GLY A 838 44.79 -8.38 30.39
CA GLY A 838 43.93 -9.56 30.33
C GLY A 838 42.58 -9.32 31.03
N PHE A 839 41.52 -9.98 30.59
CA PHE A 839 40.15 -9.78 31.04
C PHE A 839 39.96 -10.07 32.55
N LYS A 840 40.83 -10.85 33.17
CA LYS A 840 40.84 -11.12 34.62
C LYS A 840 41.49 -10.00 35.47
N ALA A 841 42.11 -9.01 34.82
CA ALA A 841 42.73 -7.93 35.54
C ALA A 841 41.69 -7.07 36.26
N LYS A 842 42.00 -6.63 37.49
CA LYS A 842 41.10 -5.83 38.32
C LYS A 842 40.79 -4.46 37.71
N GLY A 843 41.71 -3.87 36.95
CA GLY A 843 41.61 -2.52 36.43
C GLY A 843 42.21 -1.46 37.36
N LYS A 844 42.00 -0.18 37.03
CA LYS A 844 42.44 0.97 37.76
C LYS A 844 41.24 1.68 38.37
N ARG A 845 41.33 1.98 39.66
CA ARG A 845 40.26 2.68 40.40
C ARG A 845 40.06 4.08 39.82
N LEU A 846 38.80 4.41 39.50
CA LEU A 846 38.39 5.70 38.95
C LEU A 846 38.33 6.78 40.01
N THR A 847 37.65 6.50 41.12
CA THR A 847 37.48 7.46 42.22
C THR A 847 37.21 6.73 43.55
N THR A 848 37.31 7.45 44.67
CA THR A 848 36.87 6.99 45.98
C THR A 848 35.60 7.71 46.46
N TRP A 849 35.07 8.62 45.63
CA TRP A 849 33.89 9.39 45.93
C TRP A 849 32.62 8.62 45.50
N GLN A 850 31.50 8.97 46.08
CA GLN A 850 30.23 8.34 45.76
C GLN A 850 29.78 8.72 44.34
N VAL A 851 29.63 7.75 43.49
CA VAL A 851 29.26 7.94 42.10
C VAL A 851 27.73 7.73 41.93
N GLU A 852 27.07 8.65 41.21
CA GLU A 852 25.68 8.61 40.85
C GLU A 852 25.49 7.89 39.49
N SER A 853 26.17 8.41 38.46
CA SER A 853 26.14 7.82 37.12
C SER A 853 27.51 7.80 36.45
N ILE A 854 27.66 6.91 35.48
CA ILE A 854 28.80 6.83 34.57
C ILE A 854 28.24 6.71 33.16
N GLU A 855 28.55 7.73 32.36
CA GLU A 855 28.02 7.83 31.00
C GLU A 855 29.18 7.90 30.00
N GLU A 856 28.96 7.34 28.82
CA GLU A 856 29.93 7.45 27.74
C GLU A 856 29.64 8.71 26.93
N LEU A 857 30.68 9.50 26.72
CA LEU A 857 30.65 10.72 25.90
C LEU A 857 31.19 10.41 24.50
N GLU A 858 30.83 11.25 23.53
CA GLU A 858 31.41 11.15 22.19
C GLU A 858 32.94 11.22 22.25
N PRO A 859 33.63 10.31 21.53
CA PRO A 859 35.10 10.31 21.52
C PRO A 859 35.64 11.54 20.84
N LEU A 860 36.76 12.07 21.37
CA LEU A 860 37.45 13.23 20.80
C LEU A 860 38.26 12.91 19.52
N ARG A 861 38.41 11.64 19.21
CA ARG A 861 39.14 11.14 18.03
C ARG A 861 38.27 10.11 17.36
N GLN A 862 38.21 10.16 16.04
CA GLN A 862 37.62 9.07 15.24
C GLN A 862 38.74 8.09 14.86
N PRO A 863 38.48 6.78 14.84
CA PRO A 863 39.40 5.81 14.29
C PRO A 863 39.66 6.13 12.82
N GLU A 864 40.92 6.02 12.39
CA GLU A 864 41.26 6.11 10.98
C GLU A 864 40.47 5.00 10.24
N PRO A 865 39.80 5.31 9.12
CA PRO A 865 39.09 4.28 8.36
C PRO A 865 40.11 3.21 7.96
N GLU A 866 39.80 1.96 8.29
CA GLU A 866 40.58 0.82 7.77
C GLU A 866 40.60 0.93 6.24
N PRO A 867 41.78 0.76 5.60
CA PRO A 867 41.85 0.75 4.16
C PRO A 867 40.89 -0.34 3.66
N SER A 868 39.95 0.06 2.84
CA SER A 868 39.03 -0.87 2.17
C SER A 868 39.93 -1.85 1.37
N GLU A 869 39.83 -3.14 1.68
CA GLU A 869 40.39 -4.24 0.86
C GLU A 869 39.61 -4.38 -0.46
N ASP A 870 39.44 -3.29 -1.18
CA ASP A 870 38.80 -3.25 -2.49
C ASP A 870 39.63 -2.44 -3.48
N GLU A 871 40.91 -2.74 -3.55
CA GLU A 871 41.75 -2.42 -4.72
C GLU A 871 42.66 -3.59 -5.04
N GLY A 872 42.20 -4.47 -5.92
CA GLY A 872 43.09 -5.45 -6.52
C GLY A 872 42.45 -6.77 -6.89
N GLU A 873 41.71 -6.73 -7.96
CA GLU A 873 41.79 -7.67 -9.08
C GLU A 873 40.56 -7.46 -9.97
N ASP A 874 40.73 -6.60 -10.96
CA ASP A 874 39.93 -6.64 -12.18
C ASP A 874 40.13 -8.03 -12.82
N ASN A 875 39.35 -8.99 -12.36
CA ASN A 875 39.03 -10.15 -13.17
C ASN A 875 37.84 -9.72 -14.04
N GLU A 876 38.16 -9.32 -15.26
CA GLU A 876 37.22 -9.37 -16.39
C GLU A 876 36.58 -10.78 -16.40
N VAL A 877 35.48 -10.90 -15.65
CA VAL A 877 34.49 -11.92 -15.94
C VAL A 877 33.77 -11.37 -17.17
N ALA A 878 34.13 -11.89 -18.33
CA ALA A 878 33.35 -11.71 -19.52
C ALA A 878 31.90 -12.03 -19.18
N GLU A 879 31.06 -11.00 -19.08
CA GLU A 879 29.63 -11.13 -19.19
C GLU A 879 29.33 -11.73 -20.56
N GLU A 880 29.19 -13.04 -20.61
CA GLU A 880 28.43 -13.66 -21.69
C GLU A 880 26.99 -13.11 -21.52
N GLU A 881 26.71 -12.06 -22.25
CA GLU A 881 25.35 -11.60 -22.54
C GLU A 881 24.56 -12.85 -22.92
N ASN A 882 23.63 -13.23 -22.04
CA ASN A 882 22.53 -14.08 -22.43
C ASN A 882 21.69 -13.26 -23.44
N LEU A 883 22.05 -13.32 -24.68
CA LEU A 883 21.21 -12.85 -25.77
C LEU A 883 19.92 -13.68 -25.72
N ASP A 884 18.89 -13.06 -25.20
CA ASP A 884 17.52 -13.48 -25.42
C ASP A 884 17.33 -13.44 -26.96
N PRO A 885 17.05 -14.56 -27.62
CA PRO A 885 16.91 -14.62 -29.07
C PRO A 885 15.82 -13.68 -29.62
N ASP A 886 15.01 -13.10 -28.73
CA ASP A 886 13.95 -12.14 -29.07
C ASP A 886 14.29 -10.68 -28.68
N ALA A 887 15.47 -10.40 -28.16
CA ALA A 887 15.91 -9.03 -27.85
C ALA A 887 16.15 -8.23 -29.13
N GLY A 888 15.23 -7.37 -29.46
CA GLY A 888 15.24 -6.55 -30.67
C GLY A 888 13.99 -6.70 -31.55
N LYS A 889 13.12 -7.63 -31.24
CA LYS A 889 11.86 -7.79 -31.94
C LYS A 889 10.76 -7.00 -31.26
N SER A 890 9.91 -6.36 -32.05
CA SER A 890 8.71 -5.73 -31.51
C SER A 890 7.74 -6.81 -31.00
N ARG A 891 6.91 -6.46 -29.99
CA ARG A 891 5.91 -7.37 -29.45
C ARG A 891 5.01 -7.98 -30.55
N GLN A 892 4.76 -7.26 -31.62
CA GLN A 892 3.98 -7.70 -32.76
C GLN A 892 4.71 -8.75 -33.59
N GLN A 893 6.02 -8.59 -33.79
CA GLN A 893 6.84 -9.55 -34.53
C GLN A 893 6.95 -10.90 -33.80
N VAL A 894 7.00 -10.88 -32.47
CA VAL A 894 6.98 -12.11 -31.65
C VAL A 894 5.61 -12.81 -31.74
N ILE A 895 4.52 -12.05 -31.76
CA ILE A 895 3.16 -12.60 -31.94
C ILE A 895 2.99 -13.19 -33.33
N ASP A 896 3.47 -12.54 -34.35
CA ASP A 896 3.37 -12.98 -35.74
C ASP A 896 4.19 -14.28 -35.98
N GLU A 897 5.37 -14.43 -35.37
CA GLU A 897 6.15 -15.69 -35.41
C GLU A 897 5.44 -16.83 -34.64
N ILE A 898 4.82 -16.55 -33.53
CA ILE A 898 4.13 -17.57 -32.70
C ILE A 898 2.80 -18.01 -33.37
N THR A 899 2.12 -17.06 -34.00
CA THR A 899 0.79 -17.32 -34.60
C THR A 899 0.83 -17.70 -36.06
N GLY A 900 1.97 -17.52 -36.73
CA GLY A 900 2.10 -17.80 -38.19
C GLY A 900 1.34 -16.80 -39.06
N GLN A 901 0.91 -15.67 -38.54
CA GLN A 901 0.20 -14.63 -39.28
C GLN A 901 1.15 -13.50 -39.65
N LEU A 902 1.30 -13.22 -40.92
CA LEU A 902 2.01 -12.05 -41.44
C LEU A 902 1.14 -10.79 -41.30
N SER A 903 1.71 -9.73 -40.81
CA SER A 903 1.00 -8.45 -40.70
C SER A 903 0.67 -7.88 -42.07
N LEU A 904 -0.57 -7.45 -42.26
CA LEU A 904 -1.10 -6.93 -43.53
C LEU A 904 -0.78 -5.44 -43.79
N PHE A 905 0.01 -4.78 -42.94
CA PHE A 905 0.36 -3.37 -43.09
C PHE A 905 1.89 -3.17 -43.09
N PRO A 906 2.50 -2.64 -44.14
CA PRO A 906 3.90 -2.25 -44.11
C PRO A 906 4.08 -0.98 -43.29
N ASN A 907 5.14 -0.95 -42.45
CA ASN A 907 5.56 0.24 -41.71
C ASN A 907 5.98 1.37 -42.71
N GLU A 908 5.11 2.33 -42.91
CA GLU A 908 5.50 3.69 -43.35
C GLU A 908 5.82 4.52 -42.10
N ASP A 909 7.08 4.58 -41.71
CA ASP A 909 7.70 5.72 -41.03
C ASP A 909 9.19 5.45 -40.78
N MET A 910 9.96 5.60 -41.86
CA MET A 910 11.39 5.92 -41.75
C MET A 910 11.78 6.84 -42.88
N GLN A 911 11.41 8.12 -42.78
CA GLN A 911 12.13 9.24 -43.40
C GLN A 911 11.49 10.56 -42.93
N LYS A 912 12.00 11.11 -41.85
CA LYS A 912 12.36 12.55 -41.74
C LYS A 912 13.08 12.82 -40.43
#